data_00a488224fc3287d391bc31ecc499f0e
#
_entry.id   00a488224fc3287d391bc31ecc499f0e
#
_cell.length_a   1.000
_cell.length_b   1.000
_cell.length_c   1.000
_cell.angle_alpha   90.00
_cell.angle_beta   90.00
_cell.angle_gamma   90.00
#
_symmetry.space_group_name_H-M   'P 1'
#
loop_
_entity.id
_entity.type
_entity.pdbx_description
1 polymer ?
#
loop_
_entity_poly.entity_id
_entity_poly.type
_entity_poly.pdbx_seq_one_letter_code
_entity_poly.pdbx_strand_id
1 'polypeptide(L)'
;MARVLGLRFFVLNMQIHTSDTGTVESADLTTEHGLKVIRKLHKLSMVFSLRAGTLNTLQVWGKLTVRGAPEDRGEKWHEGSGRNNWIEITPHCIMFTLTEVASLNDIQPTYRILKPWWDVFMDYLGLVMLMLAIFAMTMQITKDQVACLPCLEDPEEASATKAGSFPQQSVPEASSLAATGAPLVTAVPYVTKDSPDEAAHEIHVRRQKNAVVAEEYLNQPQPTGVKTNLDFQQYVFINQICYHYALPWYSKYFPYLTLIHTIVLMVSSNFWFKYPKTSSKIEHFVSILGRCFESPWTTKALSETACEDSENKQRFTGTSSVQKQVSLEGRDENTSISPSTPMLGVTFSAEKSVLEVPSSMTILDKKDGEQAKALFEKVRKFRAHVEDSDFIYKLYVAQTIVKTVKFILILTYTSTFLAEIEFTHYCKPDVKQLTGYANFFCTHNMAFMLNKLLITYLALIVIYGMTCLYSLFWVFRRPLKEYSFEKVREESSFSDIPDVKNDFAFLLHMVDQYDQLYSKRFGVFLSEVSENKLREISLNHEWTFEKLKQLVTRNAQDQQELHLFMLSGLPNAVFDLTDLEVLKLELIPEVRFSAKVSQMTTLQELHLCHCPAKVEQTGFAFLRDHLRCLHVKFTDVAEIPTWVYLLRNLRELNLIGNLSSENNKMIGLESMRDLRHLKTLYLKSNLTKIPTNITDLSPHLIKLVVHNDGTKLLVLNSLKKMTNLVHLELHNCELERIPHAIFSLTTLQELDLKSNSIRTIEEIISLQHLRRLVCLKLWHNKIITISSSIGQVKSLETLYLSHNNLESLPPALFALPKLRHLDVSHNSITVLPPEVGHLQNLQHFSINSNKLEVLPKTLFRCTKLKALCLGHNALTTLSEAVGQLVHLTQLELKGNCLDRLPVQLGNCRLLRKNGLVVEDHLFDTLPAEVKESVNQDTNTSFTSGL
;
A
#
# COMPACT_ATOMS: atom_id res chain seq x y z
N MET A 1 -7.06 52.39 -12.71
CA MET A 1 -7.15 51.07 -13.38
C MET A 1 -6.53 49.95 -12.57
N ALA A 2 -5.38 50.10 -11.94
CA ALA A 2 -4.78 49.08 -11.07
C ALA A 2 -5.67 48.64 -9.88
N ARG A 3 -6.56 49.50 -9.36
CA ARG A 3 -7.51 49.17 -8.29
C ARG A 3 -8.67 48.26 -8.72
N VAL A 4 -8.93 48.12 -10.01
CA VAL A 4 -10.10 47.36 -10.51
C VAL A 4 -9.76 45.94 -10.93
N LEU A 5 -8.55 45.69 -11.41
CA LEU A 5 -8.18 44.35 -11.89
C LEU A 5 -7.59 43.43 -10.81
N GLY A 6 -6.71 43.94 -9.93
CA GLY A 6 -6.10 43.08 -8.88
C GLY A 6 -7.05 42.80 -7.71
N LEU A 7 -7.83 43.78 -7.27
CA LEU A 7 -8.79 43.60 -6.17
C LEU A 7 -10.05 42.81 -6.56
N ARG A 8 -10.57 42.99 -7.80
CA ARG A 8 -11.71 42.17 -8.24
C ARG A 8 -11.38 40.69 -8.41
N PHE A 9 -10.17 40.35 -8.85
CA PHE A 9 -9.75 38.93 -8.94
C PHE A 9 -9.58 38.30 -7.57
N PHE A 10 -9.13 39.06 -6.58
CA PHE A 10 -8.95 38.58 -5.21
C PHE A 10 -10.30 38.46 -4.47
N VAL A 11 -11.21 39.41 -4.68
CA VAL A 11 -12.58 39.38 -4.13
C VAL A 11 -13.44 38.34 -4.83
N LEU A 12 -13.26 38.10 -6.14
CA LEU A 12 -13.95 37.05 -6.86
C LEU A 12 -13.51 35.62 -6.38
N ASN A 13 -12.23 35.46 -6.08
CA ASN A 13 -11.76 34.17 -5.50
C ASN A 13 -12.22 33.96 -4.05
N MET A 14 -12.44 35.02 -3.28
CA MET A 14 -13.06 34.87 -1.95
C MET A 14 -14.57 34.61 -2.01
N GLN A 15 -15.28 35.16 -2.99
CA GLN A 15 -16.71 34.90 -3.19
C GLN A 15 -16.99 33.49 -3.76
N ILE A 16 -16.11 32.95 -4.57
CA ILE A 16 -16.26 31.57 -5.08
C ILE A 16 -16.06 30.52 -3.97
N HIS A 17 -15.35 30.86 -2.88
CA HIS A 17 -15.15 29.94 -1.76
C HIS A 17 -16.31 29.94 -0.75
N THR A 18 -17.24 30.89 -0.84
CA THR A 18 -18.40 30.98 0.07
C THR A 18 -19.71 30.51 -0.55
N SER A 19 -19.73 30.08 -1.81
CA SER A 19 -20.95 29.66 -2.52
C SER A 19 -21.23 28.14 -2.46
N ASP A 20 -20.33 27.33 -1.89
CA ASP A 20 -20.53 25.87 -1.81
C ASP A 20 -21.01 25.34 -0.46
N THR A 21 -21.25 26.19 0.52
CA THR A 21 -21.92 25.77 1.77
C THR A 21 -22.96 26.81 2.15
N GLY A 22 -24.19 26.43 1.95
CA GLY A 22 -25.37 27.29 2.19
C GLY A 22 -25.68 27.50 3.68
N THR A 23 -24.79 28.13 4.41
CA THR A 23 -25.06 28.80 5.68
C THR A 23 -23.92 29.78 5.95
N VAL A 24 -24.23 31.06 5.96
CA VAL A 24 -23.32 32.12 6.37
C VAL A 24 -23.30 32.13 7.88
N GLU A 25 -22.43 31.33 8.50
CA GLU A 25 -21.99 31.60 9.86
C GLU A 25 -20.82 32.57 9.79
N SER A 26 -20.94 33.64 10.54
CA SER A 26 -19.90 34.66 10.72
C SER A 26 -18.62 33.99 11.20
N ALA A 27 -17.59 33.96 10.36
CA ALA A 27 -16.30 33.40 10.71
C ALA A 27 -15.73 34.19 11.89
N ASP A 28 -15.62 33.50 13.00
CA ASP A 28 -15.04 34.02 14.23
C ASP A 28 -13.54 34.25 14.01
N LEU A 29 -13.15 35.52 13.96
CA LEU A 29 -11.79 35.99 13.67
C LEU A 29 -10.83 35.86 14.84
N THR A 30 -11.25 35.18 15.92
CA THR A 30 -10.51 35.04 17.18
C THR A 30 -9.62 33.79 17.26
N THR A 31 -9.64 32.92 16.28
CA THR A 31 -8.80 31.74 16.28
C THR A 31 -7.40 32.04 15.73
N GLU A 32 -6.37 31.34 16.25
CA GLU A 32 -4.96 31.45 15.81
C GLU A 32 -4.79 31.30 14.28
N HIS A 33 -5.74 30.64 13.61
CA HIS A 33 -5.81 30.48 12.17
C HIS A 33 -6.26 31.79 11.48
N GLY A 34 -7.20 32.52 12.06
CA GLY A 34 -7.64 33.83 11.58
C GLY A 34 -6.52 34.88 11.63
N LEU A 35 -5.73 34.87 12.72
CA LEU A 35 -4.55 35.73 12.87
C LEU A 35 -3.44 35.41 11.87
N LYS A 36 -3.25 34.14 11.49
CA LYS A 36 -2.31 33.77 10.42
C LYS A 36 -2.78 34.23 9.03
N VAL A 37 -4.07 34.20 8.78
CA VAL A 37 -4.66 34.72 7.53
C VAL A 37 -4.55 36.23 7.48
N ILE A 38 -4.82 36.93 8.59
CA ILE A 38 -4.66 38.38 8.68
C ILE A 38 -3.19 38.79 8.53
N ARG A 39 -2.23 38.09 9.11
CA ARG A 39 -0.78 38.29 8.88
C ARG A 39 -0.37 38.02 7.43
N LYS A 40 -0.99 37.09 6.72
CA LYS A 40 -0.77 36.82 5.29
C LYS A 40 -1.43 37.92 4.42
N LEU A 41 -2.62 38.40 4.77
CA LEU A 41 -3.31 39.49 4.08
C LEU A 41 -2.60 40.82 4.30
N HIS A 42 -2.01 41.06 5.48
CA HIS A 42 -1.17 42.20 5.76
C HIS A 42 0.09 42.28 4.88
N LYS A 43 0.63 41.13 4.47
CA LYS A 43 1.73 41.07 3.49
C LYS A 43 1.32 41.34 2.05
N LEU A 44 0.03 41.39 1.74
CA LEU A 44 -0.51 41.50 0.38
C LEU A 44 -1.26 42.83 0.09
N SER A 45 -1.67 43.60 1.12
CA SER A 45 -2.31 44.92 0.93
C SER A 45 -1.27 46.01 1.02
N MET A 46 -0.69 46.37 -0.12
CA MET A 46 0.30 47.45 -0.23
C MET A 46 -0.30 48.67 -0.87
N VAL A 47 -0.28 49.78 -0.18
CA VAL A 47 -0.47 51.13 -0.77
C VAL A 47 0.93 51.67 -1.07
N PHE A 48 1.28 51.84 -2.33
CA PHE A 48 2.57 52.37 -2.75
C PHE A 48 2.65 53.85 -2.51
N SER A 49 3.54 54.29 -1.65
CA SER A 49 4.01 55.67 -1.57
C SER A 49 5.54 55.68 -1.74
N LEU A 50 5.99 56.25 -2.85
CA LEU A 50 7.41 56.36 -3.16
C LEU A 50 7.96 57.62 -2.53
N ARG A 51 8.93 57.52 -1.65
CA ARG A 51 9.76 58.65 -1.19
C ARG A 51 11.19 58.44 -1.67
N ALA A 52 11.70 59.41 -2.42
CA ALA A 52 13.04 59.37 -2.97
C ALA A 52 14.11 59.44 -1.88
N GLY A 53 14.95 58.46 -1.84
CA GLY A 53 16.12 58.41 -0.99
C GLY A 53 16.75 57.01 -0.86
N THR A 54 17.89 56.86 -1.51
CA THR A 54 18.90 55.75 -1.41
C THR A 54 18.64 54.51 -2.27
N LEU A 55 19.65 54.25 -3.07
CA LEU A 55 19.81 53.13 -4.01
C LEU A 55 19.70 51.77 -3.29
N ASN A 56 18.85 50.94 -3.70
CA ASN A 56 18.68 49.50 -3.42
C ASN A 56 17.46 49.05 -2.59
N THR A 57 16.58 49.95 -2.17
CA THR A 57 15.40 49.53 -1.38
C THR A 57 14.13 50.25 -1.82
N LEU A 58 13.09 49.47 -2.12
CA LEU A 58 11.74 49.93 -2.31
C LEU A 58 11.03 50.06 -0.96
N GLN A 59 10.72 51.29 -0.52
CA GLN A 59 9.97 51.53 0.71
C GLN A 59 8.48 51.56 0.43
N VAL A 60 7.74 50.68 1.07
CA VAL A 60 6.30 50.64 0.97
C VAL A 60 5.68 51.01 2.32
N TRP A 61 4.82 52.01 2.34
CA TRP A 61 4.11 52.47 3.51
C TRP A 61 2.66 51.96 3.50
N GLY A 62 2.25 51.30 4.58
CA GLY A 62 0.84 50.93 4.75
C GLY A 62 0.31 51.35 6.13
N LYS A 63 -0.87 51.90 6.16
CA LYS A 63 -1.59 52.25 7.39
C LYS A 63 -2.78 51.25 7.52
N LEU A 64 -2.78 50.44 8.54
CA LEU A 64 -3.86 49.52 8.84
C LEU A 64 -4.46 49.86 10.21
N THR A 65 -5.75 50.15 10.23
CA THR A 65 -6.52 50.39 11.47
C THR A 65 -7.31 49.11 11.77
N VAL A 66 -7.04 48.47 12.87
CA VAL A 66 -7.76 47.27 13.35
C VAL A 66 -8.50 47.64 14.65
N ARG A 67 -9.80 47.33 14.70
CA ARG A 67 -10.60 47.49 15.92
C ARG A 67 -10.35 46.25 16.80
N GLY A 68 -9.75 46.43 17.98
CA GLY A 68 -9.48 45.34 18.91
C GLY A 68 -10.74 44.93 19.65
N ALA A 69 -10.97 43.63 19.75
CA ALA A 69 -11.94 43.06 20.68
C ALA A 69 -11.32 42.91 22.08
N PRO A 70 -12.06 43.07 23.17
CA PRO A 70 -11.53 42.99 24.53
C PRO A 70 -11.14 41.55 24.88
N GLU A 71 -9.94 41.38 25.41
CA GLU A 71 -9.51 40.13 26.05
C GLU A 71 -10.28 39.92 27.36
N ASP A 72 -10.88 38.74 27.47
CA ASP A 72 -11.57 38.26 28.65
C ASP A 72 -10.57 37.82 29.73
N ARG A 73 -10.24 38.73 30.64
CA ARG A 73 -9.66 38.38 31.94
C ARG A 73 -10.54 38.99 33.02
N GLY A 74 -11.16 38.12 33.78
CA GLY A 74 -12.03 38.47 34.88
C GLY A 74 -11.37 39.33 35.96
N GLU A 75 -11.59 40.63 35.85
CA GLU A 75 -11.45 41.59 36.96
C GLU A 75 -12.57 42.65 36.86
N LYS A 76 -13.12 42.98 38.05
CA LYS A 76 -14.28 43.85 38.26
C LYS A 76 -14.17 45.19 37.57
N TRP A 77 -15.17 45.52 36.79
CA TRP A 77 -15.31 46.83 36.15
C TRP A 77 -15.86 47.88 37.10
N HIS A 78 -15.13 48.97 37.28
CA HIS A 78 -15.69 50.24 37.72
C HIS A 78 -16.08 51.07 36.47
N GLU A 79 -17.30 51.51 36.41
CA GLU A 79 -17.81 52.42 35.37
C GLU A 79 -16.98 53.74 35.32
N GLY A 80 -16.49 54.07 34.17
CA GLY A 80 -15.80 55.32 33.92
C GLY A 80 -15.50 55.55 32.42
N SER A 81 -16.36 56.36 31.82
CA SER A 81 -16.15 57.16 30.59
C SER A 81 -15.55 56.48 29.34
N GLY A 82 -16.36 56.37 28.30
CA GLY A 82 -16.00 55.87 26.97
C GLY A 82 -14.86 56.69 26.34
N ARG A 83 -13.69 56.00 26.21
CA ARG A 83 -12.68 56.35 25.21
C ARG A 83 -12.46 55.16 24.32
N ASN A 84 -12.79 55.36 23.03
CA ASN A 84 -12.41 54.41 21.99
C ASN A 84 -10.89 54.27 21.98
N ASN A 85 -10.35 53.16 22.45
CA ASN A 85 -8.91 52.84 22.36
C ASN A 85 -8.62 52.42 20.91
N TRP A 86 -8.17 53.36 20.13
CA TRP A 86 -7.54 53.09 18.86
C TRP A 86 -6.08 52.72 19.13
N ILE A 87 -5.67 51.48 18.77
CA ILE A 87 -4.25 51.16 18.77
C ILE A 87 -3.66 51.74 17.49
N GLU A 88 -2.89 52.81 17.66
CA GLU A 88 -2.12 53.42 16.58
C GLU A 88 -0.89 52.55 16.34
N ILE A 89 -0.98 51.69 15.32
CA ILE A 89 0.20 50.91 14.88
C ILE A 89 1.09 51.87 14.09
N THR A 90 2.23 52.20 14.66
CA THR A 90 3.27 52.98 13.96
C THR A 90 3.58 52.29 12.61
N PRO A 91 3.69 53.07 11.53
CA PRO A 91 3.97 52.52 10.21
C PRO A 91 5.36 51.89 10.22
N HIS A 92 5.41 50.54 10.23
CA HIS A 92 6.66 49.85 9.99
C HIS A 92 7.00 49.91 8.50
N CYS A 93 8.15 50.44 8.21
CA CYS A 93 8.72 50.44 6.86
C CYS A 93 9.07 49.02 6.46
N ILE A 94 8.33 48.45 5.53
CA ILE A 94 8.61 47.09 5.02
C ILE A 94 9.60 47.25 3.86
N MET A 95 10.85 46.96 4.10
CA MET A 95 11.88 46.88 3.06
C MET A 95 11.84 45.49 2.39
N PHE A 96 11.54 45.48 1.12
CA PHE A 96 11.72 44.26 0.31
C PHE A 96 13.10 44.29 -0.35
N THR A 97 13.92 43.32 0.00
CA THR A 97 15.18 43.11 -0.72
C THR A 97 14.89 42.32 -2.02
N LEU A 98 15.79 42.43 -2.98
CA LEU A 98 15.72 41.67 -4.23
C LEU A 98 15.61 40.16 -3.99
N THR A 99 16.24 39.72 -2.90
CA THR A 99 16.17 38.32 -2.41
C THR A 99 14.77 37.94 -1.92
N GLU A 100 14.02 38.86 -1.27
CA GLU A 100 12.65 38.61 -0.83
C GLU A 100 11.67 38.54 -2.01
N VAL A 101 11.85 39.37 -3.04
CA VAL A 101 11.06 39.26 -4.27
C VAL A 101 11.40 37.99 -5.05
N ALA A 102 12.67 37.59 -5.08
CA ALA A 102 13.09 36.33 -5.65
C ALA A 102 12.51 35.13 -4.87
N SER A 103 12.42 35.26 -3.52
CA SER A 103 11.82 34.22 -2.66
C SER A 103 10.32 34.02 -2.86
N LEU A 104 9.60 34.97 -3.46
CA LEU A 104 8.22 34.78 -3.87
C LEU A 104 8.08 33.69 -4.94
N ASN A 105 9.12 33.45 -5.69
CA ASN A 105 9.18 32.41 -6.71
C ASN A 105 9.92 31.16 -6.21
N ASP A 106 10.50 31.19 -5.01
CA ASP A 106 11.25 30.06 -4.45
C ASP A 106 10.28 28.94 -4.08
N ILE A 107 10.47 27.82 -4.76
CA ILE A 107 9.82 26.55 -4.46
C ILE A 107 10.72 25.83 -3.49
N GLN A 108 10.14 25.18 -2.49
CA GLN A 108 10.90 24.30 -1.61
C GLN A 108 11.79 23.38 -2.46
N PRO A 109 13.06 23.17 -2.09
CA PRO A 109 14.03 22.40 -2.88
C PRO A 109 13.49 21.02 -3.28
N THR A 110 12.61 20.46 -2.46
CA THR A 110 11.96 19.18 -2.67
C THR A 110 11.02 19.14 -3.88
N TYR A 111 10.44 20.27 -4.30
CA TYR A 111 9.53 20.31 -5.45
C TYR A 111 10.21 20.49 -6.80
N ARG A 112 11.53 20.72 -6.82
CA ARG A 112 12.31 20.85 -8.07
C ARG A 112 12.21 19.59 -8.94
N ILE A 113 12.04 18.42 -8.33
CA ILE A 113 11.90 17.13 -9.04
C ILE A 113 10.66 17.11 -9.96
N LEU A 114 9.61 17.87 -9.63
CA LEU A 114 8.38 17.94 -10.43
C LEU A 114 8.37 19.09 -11.43
N LYS A 115 9.43 19.89 -11.49
CA LYS A 115 9.48 21.06 -12.34
C LYS A 115 10.24 20.75 -13.62
N PRO A 116 9.56 20.71 -14.77
CA PRO A 116 10.22 20.46 -16.03
C PRO A 116 11.21 21.59 -16.39
N TRP A 117 12.24 21.29 -17.19
CA TRP A 117 13.31 22.23 -17.50
C TRP A 117 12.82 23.56 -18.10
N TRP A 118 11.74 23.55 -18.87
CA TRP A 118 11.17 24.77 -19.46
C TRP A 118 10.55 25.69 -18.42
N ASP A 119 9.89 25.16 -17.38
CA ASP A 119 9.35 25.97 -16.27
C ASP A 119 10.50 26.56 -15.43
N VAL A 120 11.58 25.80 -15.21
CA VAL A 120 12.79 26.29 -14.56
C VAL A 120 13.43 27.40 -15.38
N PHE A 121 13.56 27.21 -16.70
CA PHE A 121 14.10 28.22 -17.60
C PHE A 121 13.26 29.50 -17.59
N MET A 122 11.93 29.40 -17.65
CA MET A 122 11.02 30.55 -17.57
C MET A 122 11.19 31.32 -16.25
N ASP A 123 11.45 30.65 -15.14
CA ASP A 123 11.67 31.32 -13.86
C ASP A 123 12.98 32.14 -13.86
N TYR A 124 14.08 31.57 -14.38
CA TYR A 124 15.33 32.32 -14.53
C TYR A 124 15.18 33.49 -15.50
N LEU A 125 14.48 33.27 -16.61
CA LEU A 125 14.21 34.33 -17.56
C LEU A 125 13.37 35.46 -16.92
N GLY A 126 12.37 35.11 -16.13
CA GLY A 126 11.59 36.04 -15.34
C GLY A 126 12.43 36.87 -14.36
N LEU A 127 13.44 36.25 -13.74
CA LEU A 127 14.37 36.94 -12.85
C LEU A 127 15.24 37.97 -13.62
N VAL A 128 15.75 37.57 -14.80
CA VAL A 128 16.52 38.49 -15.66
C VAL A 128 15.64 39.66 -16.13
N MET A 129 14.40 39.41 -16.53
CA MET A 129 13.44 40.43 -16.89
C MET A 129 13.14 41.37 -15.72
N LEU A 130 13.03 40.86 -14.51
CA LEU A 130 12.83 41.63 -13.29
C LEU A 130 14.01 42.58 -13.03
N MET A 131 15.23 42.07 -13.14
CA MET A 131 16.43 42.89 -12.96
C MET A 131 16.49 44.00 -14.02
N LEU A 132 16.17 43.69 -15.28
CA LEU A 132 16.14 44.68 -16.36
C LEU A 132 15.07 45.74 -16.11
N ALA A 133 13.87 45.35 -15.66
CA ALA A 133 12.79 46.28 -15.33
C ALA A 133 13.16 47.19 -14.14
N ILE A 134 13.80 46.66 -13.10
CA ILE A 134 14.29 47.48 -11.97
C ILE A 134 15.37 48.44 -12.42
N PHE A 135 16.31 47.96 -13.26
CA PHE A 135 17.35 48.85 -13.84
C PHE A 135 16.70 49.96 -14.66
N ALA A 136 15.74 49.67 -15.55
CA ALA A 136 15.04 50.69 -16.34
C ALA A 136 14.33 51.73 -15.47
N MET A 137 13.66 51.25 -14.42
CA MET A 137 12.95 52.08 -13.46
C MET A 137 13.92 53.00 -12.68
N THR A 138 15.06 52.46 -12.23
CA THR A 138 16.08 53.29 -11.51
C THR A 138 16.72 54.33 -12.39
N MET A 139 17.00 53.99 -13.65
CA MET A 139 17.53 54.97 -14.62
C MET A 139 16.51 56.08 -14.89
N GLN A 140 15.22 55.76 -15.03
CA GLN A 140 14.19 56.75 -15.23
C GLN A 140 14.04 57.70 -14.05
N ILE A 141 14.02 57.20 -12.82
CA ILE A 141 13.91 58.02 -11.61
C ILE A 141 15.10 58.97 -11.44
N THR A 142 16.30 58.51 -11.81
CA THR A 142 17.54 59.25 -11.52
C THR A 142 17.98 60.18 -12.63
N LYS A 143 17.67 59.90 -13.91
CA LYS A 143 18.26 60.62 -15.08
C LYS A 143 17.25 61.02 -16.13
N ASP A 144 15.96 60.76 -15.96
CA ASP A 144 14.94 61.09 -16.95
C ASP A 144 14.63 62.58 -16.90
N GLN A 145 15.06 63.28 -17.91
CA GLN A 145 14.89 64.75 -18.08
C GLN A 145 14.67 65.06 -19.53
N VAL A 146 13.94 66.12 -19.76
CA VAL A 146 13.72 66.73 -21.08
C VAL A 146 14.54 68.00 -21.13
N ALA A 147 15.27 68.22 -22.19
CA ALA A 147 15.97 69.46 -22.48
C ALA A 147 15.26 70.18 -23.58
N CYS A 148 14.75 71.36 -23.30
CA CYS A 148 13.93 72.19 -24.21
C CYS A 148 14.67 73.38 -24.65
N LEU A 149 14.67 73.65 -25.97
CA LEU A 149 15.16 74.87 -26.62
C LEU A 149 13.98 75.66 -27.20
N PRO A 150 13.98 76.97 -27.05
CA PRO A 150 12.92 77.79 -27.65
C PRO A 150 13.01 77.86 -29.18
N CYS A 151 11.87 77.83 -29.84
CA CYS A 151 11.74 77.96 -31.29
C CYS A 151 11.28 79.37 -31.61
N LEU A 152 11.73 79.96 -32.77
CA LEU A 152 11.16 81.22 -33.28
C LEU A 152 9.75 80.99 -33.79
N GLU A 153 8.91 81.96 -33.56
CA GLU A 153 7.57 82.05 -34.17
C GLU A 153 7.71 82.22 -35.66
N ASP A 154 6.83 81.61 -36.45
CA ASP A 154 6.81 81.75 -37.91
C ASP A 154 6.75 83.21 -38.31
N PRO A 155 7.38 83.65 -39.45
CA PRO A 155 7.49 85.00 -39.87
C PRO A 155 6.17 85.67 -40.32
N GLU A 156 5.04 84.97 -40.36
CA GLU A 156 3.78 85.54 -40.75
C GLU A 156 3.08 86.47 -39.69
N GLU A 157 3.38 86.32 -38.41
CA GLU A 157 2.87 87.22 -37.36
C GLU A 157 3.77 88.42 -37.02
N ALA A 158 5.01 88.43 -37.55
CA ALA A 158 5.99 89.51 -37.26
C ALA A 158 5.89 90.72 -38.23
N SER A 159 5.02 90.64 -39.23
CA SER A 159 4.83 91.70 -40.18
C SER A 159 3.92 92.87 -39.73
N ALA A 160 3.38 92.88 -38.51
CA ALA A 160 2.46 93.92 -38.01
C ALA A 160 3.07 94.93 -37.03
N THR A 161 4.40 94.84 -36.65
CA THR A 161 4.96 95.87 -35.84
C THR A 161 6.46 96.11 -36.18
N LYS A 162 6.68 97.35 -36.82
CA LYS A 162 7.87 98.21 -36.96
C LYS A 162 8.79 98.02 -38.13
N ALA A 163 8.53 98.81 -39.08
CA ALA A 163 9.48 99.47 -39.90
C ALA A 163 10.52 100.28 -39.00
N GLY A 164 11.76 100.01 -39.16
CA GLY A 164 12.87 100.71 -38.43
C GLY A 164 14.18 100.16 -38.88
N SER A 165 14.64 100.62 -40.04
CA SER A 165 16.03 100.93 -40.56
C SER A 165 17.27 100.45 -39.85
N PHE A 166 18.21 99.91 -40.67
CA PHE A 166 19.66 100.02 -40.79
C PHE A 166 20.45 98.74 -40.68
N PRO A 167 21.66 98.69 -41.39
CA PRO A 167 21.86 98.55 -42.82
C PRO A 167 22.76 97.29 -43.16
N GLN A 168 22.77 97.02 -44.43
CA GLN A 168 23.70 96.08 -45.08
C GLN A 168 25.16 96.26 -44.74
N GLN A 169 25.81 95.10 -44.59
CA GLN A 169 27.23 94.93 -44.96
C GLN A 169 27.46 93.59 -45.58
N SER A 170 28.01 93.73 -46.73
CA SER A 170 28.55 92.92 -47.79
C SER A 170 29.32 91.59 -47.40
N VAL A 171 29.11 90.68 -48.25
CA VAL A 171 29.81 89.38 -48.62
C VAL A 171 31.36 89.48 -48.61
N PRO A 172 32.10 88.42 -48.39
CA PRO A 172 32.68 87.77 -49.53
C PRO A 172 32.62 86.25 -49.51
N GLU A 173 32.54 85.77 -50.74
CA GLU A 173 32.90 84.45 -51.20
C GLU A 173 34.30 84.03 -50.84
N ALA A 174 34.51 82.79 -50.68
CA ALA A 174 35.54 81.99 -51.31
C ALA A 174 35.61 80.57 -50.78
N SER A 175 35.33 79.66 -51.62
CA SER A 175 36.21 78.64 -52.24
C SER A 175 36.68 77.47 -51.35
N SER A 176 36.20 76.33 -51.78
CA SER A 176 36.98 75.05 -52.06
C SER A 176 38.18 74.68 -51.20
N LEU A 177 38.13 73.49 -50.72
CA LEU A 177 39.18 72.47 -50.83
C LEU A 177 38.63 71.15 -50.20
N ALA A 178 38.42 70.30 -50.91
CA ALA A 178 38.79 68.96 -51.39
C ALA A 178 39.54 68.15 -50.39
N ALA A 179 39.07 66.94 -50.33
CA ALA A 179 39.72 65.63 -50.26
C ALA A 179 40.36 65.15 -48.97
N THR A 180 39.97 64.05 -48.64
CA THR A 180 40.56 62.68 -48.48
C THR A 180 39.90 61.99 -47.29
N GLY A 181 39.53 60.72 -47.30
CA GLY A 181 39.84 59.52 -48.01
C GLY A 181 38.97 58.43 -47.36
N ALA A 182 38.58 57.53 -48.19
CA ALA A 182 37.84 56.33 -47.86
C ALA A 182 38.71 55.30 -47.10
N PRO A 183 38.15 54.17 -46.65
CA PRO A 183 37.88 53.12 -47.61
C PRO A 183 36.56 52.33 -47.42
N LEU A 184 36.14 51.90 -48.56
CA LEU A 184 35.19 50.83 -48.83
C LEU A 184 35.51 49.56 -48.07
N VAL A 185 34.45 48.91 -47.61
CA VAL A 185 34.42 47.44 -47.57
C VAL A 185 33.17 46.98 -48.29
N THR A 186 33.40 46.28 -49.33
CA THR A 186 32.50 45.56 -50.22
C THR A 186 31.81 44.42 -49.51
N ALA A 187 30.52 44.31 -49.70
CA ALA A 187 29.82 43.03 -49.51
C ALA A 187 29.02 42.72 -50.78
N VAL A 188 29.27 41.57 -51.31
CA VAL A 188 28.74 40.97 -52.53
C VAL A 188 27.31 40.50 -52.28
N PRO A 189 26.35 40.69 -53.22
CA PRO A 189 24.99 40.25 -53.08
C PRO A 189 24.85 38.81 -53.64
N TYR A 190 24.15 37.97 -52.91
CA TYR A 190 23.58 36.76 -53.48
C TYR A 190 22.21 37.07 -54.09
N VAL A 191 22.11 36.75 -55.37
CA VAL A 191 20.93 36.86 -56.21
C VAL A 191 20.09 35.62 -56.06
N THR A 192 18.84 35.76 -55.67
CA THR A 192 17.77 34.81 -56.05
C THR A 192 16.72 35.57 -56.80
N LYS A 193 16.41 35.11 -57.99
CA LYS A 193 15.36 35.54 -58.87
C LYS A 193 14.00 35.33 -58.26
N ASP A 194 13.21 36.40 -58.21
CA ASP A 194 11.79 36.31 -58.56
C ASP A 194 11.24 37.71 -58.73
N SER A 195 10.64 37.94 -59.87
CA SER A 195 9.77 39.01 -60.38
C SER A 195 10.10 40.50 -60.07
N PRO A 196 10.22 41.30 -61.13
CA PRO A 196 10.65 42.72 -61.10
C PRO A 196 9.58 43.71 -60.65
N ASP A 197 8.31 43.35 -60.54
CA ASP A 197 7.25 44.34 -60.43
C ASP A 197 6.82 44.70 -58.97
N GLU A 198 7.04 43.85 -58.00
CA GLU A 198 6.71 44.17 -56.57
C GLU A 198 7.80 45.02 -55.88
N ALA A 199 9.06 44.85 -56.26
CA ALA A 199 10.15 45.63 -55.71
C ALA A 199 10.15 47.10 -56.12
N ALA A 200 9.60 47.41 -57.31
CA ALA A 200 9.49 48.78 -57.79
C ALA A 200 8.37 49.57 -57.01
N HIS A 201 7.31 48.85 -56.65
CA HIS A 201 6.20 49.50 -55.89
C HIS A 201 6.58 49.76 -54.41
N GLU A 202 7.36 48.83 -53.80
CA GLU A 202 7.78 49.02 -52.39
C GLU A 202 8.86 50.13 -52.27
N ILE A 203 9.74 50.26 -53.24
CA ILE A 203 10.69 51.37 -53.28
C ILE A 203 10.01 52.72 -53.54
N HIS A 204 8.97 52.74 -54.35
CA HIS A 204 8.23 53.98 -54.59
C HIS A 204 7.41 54.40 -53.38
N VAL A 205 6.78 53.50 -52.68
CA VAL A 205 6.05 53.75 -51.41
C VAL A 205 7.02 54.15 -50.30
N ARG A 206 8.20 53.53 -50.20
CA ARG A 206 9.20 53.96 -49.23
C ARG A 206 9.79 55.36 -49.58
N ARG A 207 10.00 55.68 -50.85
CA ARG A 207 10.45 57.02 -51.30
C ARG A 207 9.34 58.09 -51.04
N GLN A 208 8.08 57.78 -51.28
CA GLN A 208 6.96 58.64 -50.99
C GLN A 208 6.74 58.87 -49.46
N LYS A 209 6.89 57.82 -48.68
CA LYS A 209 6.87 57.93 -47.19
C LYS A 209 8.05 58.79 -46.68
N ASN A 210 9.23 58.52 -47.20
CA ASN A 210 10.40 59.33 -46.80
C ASN A 210 10.37 60.82 -47.35
N ALA A 211 9.65 61.08 -48.47
CA ALA A 211 9.45 62.41 -48.95
C ALA A 211 8.39 63.14 -48.09
N VAL A 212 7.30 62.51 -47.72
CA VAL A 212 6.28 63.12 -46.86
C VAL A 212 6.85 63.32 -45.45
N VAL A 213 7.67 62.44 -44.94
CA VAL A 213 8.36 62.65 -43.65
C VAL A 213 9.41 63.73 -43.78
N ALA A 214 10.07 63.91 -44.93
CA ALA A 214 11.04 64.97 -45.10
C ALA A 214 10.31 66.37 -45.28
N GLU A 215 9.19 66.43 -45.92
CA GLU A 215 8.34 67.63 -45.99
C GLU A 215 7.75 68.01 -44.62
N GLU A 216 7.32 67.04 -43.82
CA GLU A 216 6.87 67.19 -42.45
C GLU A 216 7.97 67.75 -41.53
N TYR A 217 9.24 67.27 -41.71
CA TYR A 217 10.42 67.79 -41.00
C TYR A 217 10.84 69.19 -41.45
N LEU A 218 10.58 69.61 -42.71
CA LEU A 218 10.91 70.93 -43.20
C LEU A 218 9.94 72.02 -42.71
N ASN A 219 8.73 71.69 -42.37
CA ASN A 219 7.71 72.58 -41.85
C ASN A 219 7.70 72.72 -40.34
N GLN A 220 8.59 72.04 -39.65
CA GLN A 220 8.67 72.17 -38.22
C GLN A 220 9.56 73.34 -37.78
N PRO A 221 9.15 74.17 -36.78
CA PRO A 221 9.95 75.26 -36.30
C PRO A 221 11.29 74.76 -35.75
N GLN A 222 12.37 75.17 -36.37
CA GLN A 222 13.75 74.76 -36.03
C GLN A 222 14.24 75.62 -34.83
N PRO A 223 15.08 74.99 -33.93
CA PRO A 223 15.71 75.72 -32.83
C PRO A 223 16.60 76.84 -33.40
N THR A 224 16.56 77.96 -32.79
CA THR A 224 17.16 79.23 -33.35
C THR A 224 18.68 79.23 -33.43
N GLY A 225 19.38 78.29 -32.80
CA GLY A 225 20.86 78.33 -32.74
C GLY A 225 21.47 79.58 -32.10
N VAL A 226 20.68 80.61 -31.73
CA VAL A 226 21.09 81.87 -31.12
C VAL A 226 21.00 81.72 -29.61
N LYS A 227 21.90 82.38 -28.91
CA LYS A 227 21.94 82.43 -27.44
C LYS A 227 20.63 82.96 -26.90
N THR A 228 19.88 82.19 -26.11
CA THR A 228 18.63 82.53 -25.52
C THR A 228 18.76 83.40 -24.29
N ASN A 229 17.86 84.30 -24.03
CA ASN A 229 17.83 85.13 -22.84
C ASN A 229 17.06 84.48 -21.67
N LEU A 230 16.94 83.14 -21.64
CA LEU A 230 16.29 82.41 -20.55
C LEU A 230 17.21 82.24 -19.36
N ASP A 231 16.72 82.64 -18.17
CA ASP A 231 17.37 82.35 -16.93
C ASP A 231 17.36 80.85 -16.62
N PHE A 232 18.33 80.35 -15.84
CA PHE A 232 18.41 78.95 -15.45
C PHE A 232 17.15 78.45 -14.76
N GLN A 233 16.47 79.25 -13.95
CA GLN A 233 15.19 78.93 -13.32
C GLN A 233 14.08 78.79 -14.33
N GLN A 234 13.98 79.68 -15.31
CA GLN A 234 13.01 79.62 -16.40
C GLN A 234 13.25 78.34 -17.24
N TYR A 235 14.52 78.03 -17.53
CA TYR A 235 14.88 76.81 -18.26
C TYR A 235 14.48 75.56 -17.51
N VAL A 236 14.74 75.42 -16.19
CA VAL A 236 14.34 74.27 -15.37
C VAL A 236 12.80 74.19 -15.32
N PHE A 237 12.11 75.29 -15.19
CA PHE A 237 10.65 75.35 -15.17
C PHE A 237 10.03 74.89 -16.50
N ILE A 238 10.55 75.30 -17.61
CA ILE A 238 10.12 74.88 -18.96
C ILE A 238 10.35 73.34 -19.11
N ASN A 239 11.52 72.89 -18.73
CA ASN A 239 11.83 71.45 -18.81
C ASN A 239 10.85 70.60 -17.97
N GLN A 240 10.46 71.09 -16.79
CA GLN A 240 9.47 70.36 -15.96
C GLN A 240 8.06 70.44 -16.56
N ILE A 241 7.62 71.59 -17.07
CA ILE A 241 6.32 71.68 -17.70
C ILE A 241 6.27 70.81 -18.95
N CYS A 242 7.25 70.93 -19.82
CA CYS A 242 7.29 70.16 -21.07
C CYS A 242 7.47 68.67 -20.84
N TYR A 243 8.13 68.26 -19.76
CA TYR A 243 8.12 66.84 -19.37
C TYR A 243 6.69 66.31 -19.13
N HIS A 244 5.82 67.18 -18.56
CA HIS A 244 4.41 66.80 -18.33
C HIS A 244 3.53 66.85 -19.54
N TYR A 245 3.71 67.88 -20.39
CA TYR A 245 2.80 68.16 -21.52
C TYR A 245 3.24 67.50 -22.83
N ALA A 246 4.54 67.47 -23.12
CA ALA A 246 5.02 67.02 -24.42
C ALA A 246 5.26 65.53 -24.47
N LEU A 247 5.74 64.90 -23.36
CA LEU A 247 5.98 63.47 -23.38
C LEU A 247 4.69 62.64 -23.32
N PRO A 248 4.53 61.61 -24.17
CA PRO A 248 3.43 60.69 -24.11
C PRO A 248 3.44 59.91 -22.77
N TRP A 249 2.23 59.53 -22.30
CA TRP A 249 2.09 58.84 -21.00
C TRP A 249 2.88 57.55 -20.92
N TYR A 250 3.00 56.77 -22.00
CA TYR A 250 3.74 55.50 -22.04
C TYR A 250 5.25 55.71 -21.89
N SER A 251 5.85 56.77 -22.50
CA SER A 251 7.26 57.08 -22.27
C SER A 251 7.58 57.35 -20.82
N LYS A 252 6.68 58.03 -20.10
CA LYS A 252 6.81 58.34 -18.67
C LYS A 252 6.65 57.08 -17.77
N TYR A 253 5.77 56.18 -18.13
CA TYR A 253 5.38 55.08 -17.25
C TYR A 253 5.85 53.69 -17.72
N PHE A 254 6.50 53.59 -18.86
CA PHE A 254 6.94 52.33 -19.46
C PHE A 254 7.79 51.45 -18.52
N PRO A 255 8.83 51.93 -17.84
CA PRO A 255 9.60 51.09 -16.92
C PRO A 255 8.77 50.57 -15.75
N TYR A 256 7.82 51.31 -15.25
CA TYR A 256 6.91 50.85 -14.21
C TYR A 256 5.96 49.74 -14.75
N LEU A 257 5.51 49.90 -16.01
CA LEU A 257 4.68 48.87 -16.64
C LEU A 257 5.44 47.58 -16.87
N THR A 258 6.72 47.66 -17.32
CA THR A 258 7.56 46.46 -17.50
C THR A 258 7.78 45.73 -16.16
N LEU A 259 7.96 46.46 -15.07
CA LEU A 259 8.06 45.89 -13.74
C LEU A 259 6.77 45.17 -13.35
N ILE A 260 5.62 45.79 -13.52
CA ILE A 260 4.31 45.21 -13.21
C ILE A 260 4.06 43.96 -14.07
N HIS A 261 4.35 44.02 -15.38
CA HIS A 261 4.20 42.88 -16.29
C HIS A 261 5.05 41.70 -15.86
N THR A 262 6.31 41.96 -15.49
CA THR A 262 7.23 40.92 -15.03
C THR A 262 6.77 40.27 -13.72
N ILE A 263 6.32 41.08 -12.76
CA ILE A 263 5.74 40.56 -11.49
C ILE A 263 4.50 39.70 -11.78
N VAL A 264 3.60 40.15 -12.67
CA VAL A 264 2.40 39.40 -13.06
C VAL A 264 2.77 38.07 -13.73
N LEU A 265 3.82 38.02 -14.55
CA LEU A 265 4.33 36.76 -15.15
C LEU A 265 4.87 35.84 -14.06
N MET A 266 5.70 36.35 -13.14
CA MET A 266 6.33 35.54 -12.09
C MET A 266 5.32 34.98 -11.10
N VAL A 267 4.37 35.75 -10.60
CA VAL A 267 3.36 35.32 -9.64
C VAL A 267 2.53 34.13 -10.17
N SER A 268 2.26 34.11 -11.46
CA SER A 268 1.49 33.02 -12.08
C SER A 268 2.32 31.80 -12.42
N SER A 269 3.65 31.85 -12.34
CA SER A 269 4.55 30.80 -12.83
C SER A 269 4.41 29.51 -12.06
N ASN A 270 4.17 29.57 -10.75
CA ASN A 270 4.17 28.41 -9.85
C ASN A 270 2.83 28.22 -9.13
N PHE A 271 1.74 28.65 -9.74
CA PHE A 271 0.42 28.63 -9.10
C PHE A 271 -0.04 27.23 -8.71
N TRP A 272 0.18 26.22 -9.55
CA TRP A 272 -0.25 24.85 -9.31
C TRP A 272 0.41 24.17 -8.10
N PHE A 273 1.64 24.58 -7.74
CA PHE A 273 2.29 24.15 -6.50
C PHE A 273 1.71 24.81 -5.24
N LYS A 274 1.20 26.05 -5.38
CA LYS A 274 0.74 26.84 -4.24
C LYS A 274 -0.75 26.72 -3.98
N TYR A 275 -1.50 26.09 -4.90
CA TYR A 275 -2.94 25.92 -4.73
C TYR A 275 -3.23 24.89 -3.62
N PRO A 276 -4.09 25.20 -2.63
CA PRO A 276 -4.24 24.37 -1.42
C PRO A 276 -4.60 22.90 -1.67
N LYS A 277 -5.50 22.63 -2.65
CA LYS A 277 -5.93 21.26 -2.96
C LYS A 277 -4.84 20.43 -3.66
N THR A 278 -3.88 21.06 -4.33
CA THR A 278 -2.79 20.37 -5.03
C THR A 278 -1.52 20.30 -4.20
N SER A 279 -1.23 21.34 -3.42
CA SER A 279 -0.02 21.45 -2.61
C SER A 279 0.16 20.26 -1.67
N SER A 280 -0.88 19.87 -0.93
CA SER A 280 -0.81 18.73 0.00
C SER A 280 -0.60 17.39 -0.71
N LYS A 281 -1.25 17.18 -1.87
CA LYS A 281 -1.07 15.97 -2.68
C LYS A 281 0.35 15.88 -3.25
N ILE A 282 0.85 17.00 -3.76
CA ILE A 282 2.21 17.12 -4.31
C ILE A 282 3.26 16.90 -3.23
N GLU A 283 3.10 17.49 -2.06
CA GLU A 283 4.01 17.33 -0.92
C GLU A 283 4.06 15.86 -0.47
N HIS A 284 2.89 15.22 -0.38
CA HIS A 284 2.80 13.80 -0.04
C HIS A 284 3.47 12.93 -1.10
N PHE A 285 3.24 13.21 -2.39
CA PHE A 285 3.89 12.50 -3.49
C PHE A 285 5.41 12.61 -3.43
N VAL A 286 5.95 13.82 -3.31
CA VAL A 286 7.41 14.05 -3.27
C VAL A 286 8.04 13.39 -2.06
N SER A 287 7.36 13.42 -0.90
CA SER A 287 7.82 12.71 0.31
C SER A 287 7.88 11.19 0.11
N ILE A 288 6.89 10.60 -0.58
CA ILE A 288 6.91 9.16 -0.90
C ILE A 288 7.99 8.87 -1.93
N LEU A 289 8.08 9.66 -3.00
CA LEU A 289 9.04 9.49 -4.09
C LEU A 289 10.49 9.51 -3.58
N GLY A 290 10.82 10.47 -2.71
CA GLY A 290 12.15 10.55 -2.09
C GLY A 290 12.48 9.31 -1.26
N ARG A 291 11.54 8.85 -0.45
CA ARG A 291 11.72 7.62 0.35
C ARG A 291 11.83 6.36 -0.52
N CYS A 292 11.08 6.29 -1.63
CA CYS A 292 11.22 5.20 -2.59
C CYS A 292 12.58 5.20 -3.26
N PHE A 293 13.11 6.38 -3.55
CA PHE A 293 14.44 6.54 -4.16
C PHE A 293 15.57 6.14 -3.21
N GLU A 294 15.49 6.54 -1.94
CA GLU A 294 16.49 6.28 -0.90
C GLU A 294 16.41 4.85 -0.32
N SER A 295 15.31 4.13 -0.58
CA SER A 295 15.09 2.81 0.01
C SER A 295 16.16 1.80 -0.44
N PRO A 296 16.85 1.11 0.49
CA PRO A 296 17.79 0.05 0.16
C PRO A 296 17.15 -1.10 -0.62
N TRP A 297 15.84 -1.30 -0.42
CA TRP A 297 15.06 -2.31 -1.13
C TRP A 297 15.09 -2.12 -2.64
N THR A 298 14.93 -0.89 -3.13
CA THR A 298 14.93 -0.61 -4.57
C THR A 298 16.27 -0.92 -5.22
N THR A 299 17.37 -0.62 -4.52
CA THR A 299 18.71 -0.93 -4.99
C THR A 299 18.91 -2.44 -5.09
N LYS A 300 18.50 -3.18 -4.06
CA LYS A 300 18.57 -4.64 -4.04
C LYS A 300 17.69 -5.27 -5.12
N ALA A 301 16.43 -4.86 -5.21
CA ALA A 301 15.47 -5.38 -6.17
C ALA A 301 15.91 -5.19 -7.63
N LEU A 302 16.50 -4.05 -7.96
CA LEU A 302 17.00 -3.76 -9.30
C LEU A 302 18.35 -4.43 -9.60
N SER A 303 19.21 -4.67 -8.59
CA SER A 303 20.48 -5.36 -8.76
C SER A 303 20.33 -6.87 -8.96
N GLU A 304 19.39 -7.49 -8.25
CA GLU A 304 19.10 -8.93 -8.39
C GLU A 304 18.56 -9.25 -9.79
N THR A 305 17.74 -8.38 -10.38
CA THR A 305 17.24 -8.56 -11.75
C THR A 305 18.35 -8.51 -12.79
N ALA A 306 19.33 -7.66 -12.60
CA ALA A 306 20.48 -7.58 -13.48
C ALA A 306 21.38 -8.85 -13.44
N CYS A 307 21.42 -9.55 -12.28
CA CYS A 307 22.13 -10.81 -12.13
C CYS A 307 21.38 -11.98 -12.79
N GLU A 308 20.07 -12.08 -12.60
CA GLU A 308 19.22 -13.14 -13.19
C GLU A 308 19.24 -13.09 -14.73
N ASP A 309 19.23 -11.89 -15.32
CA ASP A 309 19.33 -11.71 -16.78
C ASP A 309 20.69 -12.13 -17.35
N SER A 310 21.77 -11.96 -16.58
CA SER A 310 23.11 -12.39 -16.99
C SER A 310 23.25 -13.92 -16.95
N GLU A 311 22.66 -14.60 -15.97
CA GLU A 311 22.64 -16.05 -15.88
C GLU A 311 21.75 -16.70 -16.95
N ASN A 312 20.58 -16.11 -17.24
CA ASN A 312 19.71 -16.60 -18.30
C ASN A 312 20.35 -16.42 -19.70
N LYS A 313 21.03 -15.30 -19.96
CA LYS A 313 21.79 -15.12 -21.21
C LYS A 313 22.94 -16.13 -21.34
N GLN A 314 23.61 -16.49 -20.24
CA GLN A 314 24.65 -17.53 -20.28
C GLN A 314 24.07 -18.93 -20.50
N ARG A 315 22.88 -19.24 -20.00
CA ARG A 315 22.18 -20.52 -20.25
C ARG A 315 21.70 -20.62 -21.71
N PHE A 316 21.26 -19.53 -22.34
CA PHE A 316 20.83 -19.51 -23.74
C PHE A 316 22.03 -19.57 -24.73
N THR A 317 23.19 -19.05 -24.37
CA THR A 317 24.39 -19.13 -25.19
C THR A 317 25.13 -20.45 -25.02
N GLY A 318 24.92 -21.18 -23.92
CA GLY A 318 25.50 -22.50 -23.66
C GLY A 318 24.79 -23.67 -24.33
N THR A 319 23.56 -23.51 -24.82
CA THR A 319 22.79 -24.59 -25.47
C THR A 319 22.88 -24.62 -27.00
N SER A 320 23.53 -23.64 -27.63
CA SER A 320 23.66 -23.59 -29.11
C SER A 320 25.03 -24.09 -29.67
N SER A 321 25.91 -24.62 -28.78
CA SER A 321 27.25 -25.07 -29.21
C SER A 321 27.48 -26.59 -29.14
N VAL A 322 26.45 -27.42 -28.96
CA VAL A 322 26.59 -28.89 -28.84
C VAL A 322 25.95 -29.68 -30.01
N GLN A 323 25.63 -29.05 -31.12
CA GLN A 323 25.18 -29.82 -32.31
C GLN A 323 25.78 -29.29 -33.59
N LYS A 324 27.10 -29.48 -33.76
CA LYS A 324 27.73 -29.63 -35.11
C LYS A 324 29.18 -30.13 -34.96
N GLN A 325 29.34 -31.40 -34.74
CA GLN A 325 30.55 -32.14 -35.06
C GLN A 325 30.18 -33.55 -35.47
N VAL A 326 29.94 -33.70 -36.80
CA VAL A 326 30.22 -34.94 -37.52
C VAL A 326 30.58 -34.57 -38.96
N SER A 327 31.79 -34.99 -39.29
CA SER A 327 32.37 -35.26 -40.62
C SER A 327 32.66 -34.08 -41.55
N LEU A 328 33.97 -33.86 -41.84
CA LEU A 328 34.65 -34.38 -43.00
C LEU A 328 36.13 -34.00 -42.97
N GLU A 329 36.92 -35.01 -43.27
CA GLU A 329 38.36 -35.00 -43.51
C GLU A 329 38.81 -34.07 -44.67
N GLY A 330 40.05 -33.58 -44.56
CA GLY A 330 40.87 -33.52 -45.68
C GLY A 330 41.54 -32.20 -46.04
N ARG A 331 42.85 -32.19 -45.79
CA ARG A 331 43.91 -31.67 -46.66
C ARG A 331 44.50 -30.29 -46.47
N ASP A 332 45.64 -30.32 -45.87
CA ASP A 332 46.97 -29.73 -46.25
C ASP A 332 47.09 -28.27 -46.72
N GLU A 333 48.06 -27.68 -46.11
CA GLU A 333 49.24 -26.91 -46.63
C GLU A 333 49.29 -25.42 -46.14
N ASN A 334 50.34 -25.26 -45.33
CA ASN A 334 51.41 -24.23 -45.35
C ASN A 334 51.07 -22.79 -45.75
N THR A 335 51.32 -21.83 -44.87
CA THR A 335 52.56 -21.02 -44.97
C THR A 335 52.61 -19.97 -43.86
N SER A 336 53.75 -20.09 -43.17
CA SER A 336 54.50 -19.10 -42.39
C SER A 336 54.23 -17.61 -42.62
N ILE A 337 54.27 -16.81 -41.54
CA ILE A 337 55.33 -15.79 -41.26
C ILE A 337 54.95 -15.07 -39.95
N SER A 338 55.77 -15.24 -38.92
CA SER A 338 55.97 -14.38 -37.75
C SER A 338 56.94 -13.21 -38.18
N PRO A 339 57.37 -12.28 -37.32
CA PRO A 339 57.28 -12.15 -35.84
C PRO A 339 57.15 -10.68 -35.34
N SER A 340 56.89 -10.47 -34.07
CA SER A 340 57.77 -9.67 -33.18
C SER A 340 57.18 -9.50 -31.77
N THR A 341 57.88 -10.06 -30.84
CA THR A 341 57.93 -9.81 -29.37
C THR A 341 58.58 -8.47 -29.05
N PRO A 342 58.62 -7.95 -27.77
CA PRO A 342 58.95 -8.75 -26.62
C PRO A 342 58.26 -8.38 -25.22
N MET A 343 58.21 -9.40 -24.38
CA MET A 343 58.67 -9.47 -22.99
C MET A 343 58.08 -8.60 -21.90
N LEU A 344 57.40 -9.17 -20.95
CA LEU A 344 57.93 -9.37 -19.60
C LEU A 344 57.15 -10.47 -18.89
N GLY A 345 57.85 -11.50 -18.44
CA GLY A 345 57.32 -12.61 -17.70
C GLY A 345 57.22 -12.33 -16.22
N VAL A 346 56.16 -12.85 -15.61
CA VAL A 346 56.21 -13.32 -14.22
C VAL A 346 55.37 -14.57 -14.11
N THR A 347 56.05 -15.66 -13.86
CA THR A 347 55.49 -16.95 -13.46
C THR A 347 54.84 -16.86 -12.11
N PHE A 348 53.58 -17.27 -11.99
CA PHE A 348 53.01 -17.71 -10.74
C PHE A 348 52.28 -19.03 -10.92
N SER A 349 52.72 -19.96 -10.09
CA SER A 349 52.26 -21.29 -9.89
C SER A 349 50.76 -21.37 -9.60
N ALA A 350 50.11 -22.36 -10.23
CA ALA A 350 48.73 -22.75 -9.99
C ALA A 350 48.56 -23.34 -8.58
N GLU A 351 48.02 -22.56 -7.70
CA GLU A 351 47.28 -23.06 -6.51
C GLU A 351 45.81 -22.77 -6.74
N LYS A 352 45.01 -23.83 -6.75
CA LYS A 352 43.55 -23.80 -6.68
C LYS A 352 43.14 -23.20 -5.33
N SER A 353 43.05 -21.91 -5.22
CA SER A 353 42.27 -21.28 -4.22
C SER A 353 40.88 -21.01 -4.86
N VAL A 354 39.88 -21.71 -4.35
CA VAL A 354 38.47 -21.38 -4.49
C VAL A 354 38.34 -19.91 -4.03
N LEU A 355 38.28 -19.00 -4.98
CA LEU A 355 37.85 -17.63 -4.70
C LEU A 355 36.37 -17.70 -4.31
N GLU A 356 36.14 -17.79 -3.01
CA GLU A 356 34.90 -17.32 -2.42
C GLU A 356 34.81 -15.86 -2.81
N VAL A 357 33.95 -15.59 -3.79
CA VAL A 357 33.41 -14.25 -4.06
C VAL A 357 32.79 -13.80 -2.76
N PRO A 358 33.24 -12.72 -2.12
CA PRO A 358 32.55 -12.20 -0.95
C PRO A 358 31.18 -11.74 -1.43
N SER A 359 30.17 -12.55 -1.17
CA SER A 359 28.77 -12.15 -1.21
C SER A 359 28.53 -11.15 -0.07
N SER A 360 29.05 -9.95 -0.20
CA SER A 360 28.55 -8.80 0.52
C SER A 360 27.22 -8.36 -0.13
N MET A 361 26.29 -9.27 -0.25
CA MET A 361 24.88 -8.91 -0.37
C MET A 361 24.56 -8.15 0.91
N THR A 362 24.34 -6.87 0.80
CA THR A 362 23.84 -6.03 1.88
C THR A 362 22.63 -6.73 2.48
N ILE A 363 22.83 -7.33 3.64
CA ILE A 363 21.74 -7.96 4.40
C ILE A 363 20.76 -6.84 4.67
N LEU A 364 19.55 -6.94 4.14
CA LEU A 364 18.50 -5.96 4.39
C LEU A 364 18.21 -6.00 5.90
N ASP A 365 18.54 -4.91 6.60
CA ASP A 365 18.33 -4.84 8.04
C ASP A 365 16.81 -4.94 8.34
N LYS A 366 16.44 -5.52 9.48
CA LYS A 366 15.02 -5.68 9.88
C LYS A 366 14.27 -4.35 9.79
N LYS A 367 14.92 -3.25 10.21
CA LYS A 367 14.37 -1.89 10.16
C LYS A 367 14.09 -1.43 8.73
N ASP A 368 14.98 -1.73 7.81
CA ASP A 368 14.84 -1.35 6.39
C ASP A 368 13.71 -2.15 5.72
N GLY A 369 13.56 -3.42 6.08
CA GLY A 369 12.43 -4.25 5.64
C GLY A 369 11.08 -3.73 6.12
N GLU A 370 10.96 -3.34 7.38
CA GLU A 370 9.74 -2.74 7.95
C GLU A 370 9.42 -1.39 7.30
N GLN A 371 10.44 -0.56 7.05
CA GLN A 371 10.28 0.72 6.35
C GLN A 371 9.81 0.52 4.90
N ALA A 372 10.38 -0.43 4.18
CA ALA A 372 9.98 -0.75 2.83
C ALA A 372 8.53 -1.27 2.79
N LYS A 373 8.12 -2.15 3.72
CA LYS A 373 6.74 -2.63 3.85
C LYS A 373 5.75 -1.48 4.09
N ALA A 374 6.07 -0.58 5.01
CA ALA A 374 5.26 0.61 5.26
C ALA A 374 5.18 1.53 4.03
N LEU A 375 6.22 1.51 3.18
CA LEU A 375 6.27 2.29 1.96
C LEU A 375 5.36 1.72 0.87
N PHE A 376 5.31 0.39 0.69
CA PHE A 376 4.33 -0.28 -0.19
C PHE A 376 2.90 0.12 0.16
N GLU A 377 2.56 0.09 1.44
CA GLU A 377 1.22 0.48 1.89
C GLU A 377 0.90 1.95 1.61
N LYS A 378 1.88 2.86 1.84
CA LYS A 378 1.73 4.29 1.54
C LYS A 378 1.55 4.54 0.05
N VAL A 379 2.34 3.89 -0.80
CA VAL A 379 2.23 3.99 -2.26
C VAL A 379 0.87 3.50 -2.73
N ARG A 380 0.38 2.37 -2.22
CA ARG A 380 -0.94 1.82 -2.54
C ARG A 380 -2.08 2.78 -2.15
N LYS A 381 -2.04 3.33 -0.93
CA LYS A 381 -3.03 4.31 -0.46
C LYS A 381 -2.98 5.61 -1.26
N PHE A 382 -1.77 6.08 -1.59
CA PHE A 382 -1.58 7.28 -2.40
C PHE A 382 -2.13 7.08 -3.81
N ARG A 383 -1.81 5.95 -4.45
CA ARG A 383 -2.32 5.59 -5.76
C ARG A 383 -3.85 5.63 -5.80
N ALA A 384 -4.52 4.93 -4.88
CA ALA A 384 -5.97 4.89 -4.80
C ALA A 384 -6.60 6.28 -4.65
N HIS A 385 -5.93 7.20 -3.93
CA HIS A 385 -6.48 8.55 -3.71
C HIS A 385 -6.22 9.53 -4.88
N VAL A 386 -5.15 9.35 -5.64
CA VAL A 386 -4.73 10.31 -6.68
C VAL A 386 -5.16 9.87 -8.08
N GLU A 387 -5.25 8.58 -8.32
CA GLU A 387 -5.64 8.01 -9.61
C GLU A 387 -7.12 8.31 -9.97
N ASP A 388 -7.98 8.58 -8.98
CA ASP A 388 -9.38 8.94 -9.19
C ASP A 388 -9.59 10.38 -9.68
N SER A 389 -8.57 11.26 -9.56
CA SER A 389 -8.71 12.67 -9.89
C SER A 389 -7.79 13.08 -11.04
N ASP A 390 -8.24 14.03 -11.87
CA ASP A 390 -7.46 14.67 -12.92
C ASP A 390 -7.28 16.19 -12.68
N PHE A 391 -7.42 16.61 -11.43
CA PHE A 391 -7.44 18.01 -11.05
C PHE A 391 -6.08 18.70 -11.17
N ILE A 392 -4.99 18.01 -10.80
CA ILE A 392 -3.62 18.54 -10.87
C ILE A 392 -3.24 18.79 -12.34
N TYR A 393 -3.52 17.81 -13.21
CA TYR A 393 -3.33 17.94 -14.65
C TYR A 393 -4.10 19.12 -15.22
N LYS A 394 -5.40 19.23 -14.95
CA LYS A 394 -6.25 20.33 -15.43
C LYS A 394 -5.75 21.69 -14.96
N LEU A 395 -5.30 21.78 -13.71
CA LEU A 395 -4.77 23.01 -13.14
C LEU A 395 -3.46 23.43 -13.82
N TYR A 396 -2.56 22.48 -14.12
CA TYR A 396 -1.32 22.75 -14.86
C TYR A 396 -1.61 23.21 -16.28
N VAL A 397 -2.54 22.57 -16.99
CA VAL A 397 -2.99 22.98 -18.33
C VAL A 397 -3.57 24.39 -18.31
N ALA A 398 -4.48 24.68 -17.37
CA ALA A 398 -5.09 25.98 -17.21
C ALA A 398 -4.02 27.07 -16.95
N GLN A 399 -3.06 26.80 -16.07
CA GLN A 399 -1.94 27.69 -15.80
C GLN A 399 -1.09 27.95 -17.06
N THR A 400 -0.80 26.92 -17.86
CA THR A 400 -0.01 27.04 -19.10
C THR A 400 -0.75 27.89 -20.15
N ILE A 401 -2.07 27.69 -20.29
CA ILE A 401 -2.91 28.52 -21.16
C ILE A 401 -2.91 29.96 -20.69
N VAL A 402 -3.07 30.21 -19.38
CA VAL A 402 -3.05 31.58 -18.83
C VAL A 402 -1.69 32.24 -19.03
N LYS A 403 -0.56 31.51 -18.88
CA LYS A 403 0.78 32.04 -19.21
C LYS A 403 0.87 32.46 -20.68
N THR A 404 0.40 31.62 -21.59
CA THR A 404 0.41 31.91 -23.04
C THR A 404 -0.46 33.09 -23.41
N VAL A 405 -1.67 33.20 -22.85
CA VAL A 405 -2.55 34.35 -23.08
C VAL A 405 -1.91 35.63 -22.57
N LYS A 406 -1.34 35.61 -21.36
CA LYS A 406 -0.63 36.79 -20.81
C LYS A 406 0.55 37.20 -21.69
N PHE A 407 1.35 36.26 -22.15
CA PHE A 407 2.44 36.51 -23.08
C PHE A 407 1.95 37.26 -24.35
N ILE A 408 0.91 36.75 -25.01
CA ILE A 408 0.35 37.33 -26.22
C ILE A 408 -0.13 38.75 -25.94
N LEU A 409 -0.86 38.95 -24.84
CA LEU A 409 -1.38 40.30 -24.48
C LEU A 409 -0.25 41.30 -24.20
N ILE A 410 0.78 40.89 -23.46
CA ILE A 410 1.93 41.75 -23.13
C ILE A 410 2.73 42.05 -24.39
N LEU A 411 2.96 41.06 -25.26
CA LEU A 411 3.70 41.21 -26.51
C LEU A 411 2.99 42.22 -27.44
N THR A 412 1.68 42.03 -27.68
CA THR A 412 0.90 42.89 -28.56
C THR A 412 0.87 44.32 -28.03
N TYR A 413 0.61 44.47 -26.72
CA TYR A 413 0.57 45.80 -26.07
C TYR A 413 1.95 46.48 -26.12
N THR A 414 3.05 45.76 -25.78
CA THR A 414 4.39 46.37 -25.74
C THR A 414 4.92 46.70 -27.14
N SER A 415 4.60 45.86 -28.14
CA SER A 415 5.04 46.13 -29.53
C SER A 415 4.40 47.33 -30.16
N THR A 416 3.14 47.66 -29.82
CA THR A 416 2.47 48.83 -30.36
C THR A 416 3.12 50.14 -29.88
N PHE A 417 3.67 50.18 -28.67
CA PHE A 417 4.30 51.40 -28.12
C PHE A 417 5.77 51.54 -28.48
N LEU A 418 6.41 50.55 -29.08
CA LEU A 418 7.81 50.62 -29.51
C LEU A 418 8.04 51.70 -30.57
N ALA A 419 7.07 51.87 -31.45
CA ALA A 419 7.13 52.84 -32.55
C ALA A 419 6.86 54.26 -32.08
N GLU A 420 6.31 54.46 -30.89
CA GLU A 420 5.85 55.75 -30.39
C GLU A 420 6.85 56.43 -29.46
N ILE A 421 8.03 55.81 -29.20
CA ILE A 421 9.08 56.40 -28.38
C ILE A 421 9.98 57.22 -29.29
N GLU A 422 9.71 58.51 -29.37
CA GLU A 422 10.46 59.48 -30.16
C GLU A 422 11.49 60.21 -29.29
N PHE A 423 12.58 60.59 -29.91
CA PHE A 423 13.66 61.33 -29.24
C PHE A 423 13.31 62.84 -29.10
N THR A 424 12.53 63.41 -30.01
CA THR A 424 12.20 64.84 -30.11
C THR A 424 10.71 65.06 -29.98
N HIS A 425 10.31 66.09 -29.23
CA HIS A 425 8.92 66.43 -28.99
C HIS A 425 8.73 67.96 -29.07
N TYR A 426 7.62 68.37 -29.61
CA TYR A 426 7.22 69.77 -29.57
C TYR A 426 6.34 70.04 -28.36
N CYS A 427 6.70 71.14 -27.62
CA CYS A 427 5.99 71.63 -26.45
C CYS A 427 5.42 73.04 -26.70
N LYS A 428 4.14 73.20 -26.48
CA LYS A 428 3.46 74.51 -26.53
C LYS A 428 2.81 74.81 -25.19
N PRO A 429 3.60 75.07 -24.16
CA PRO A 429 3.05 75.51 -22.87
C PRO A 429 2.57 76.92 -22.91
N ASP A 430 1.50 77.21 -22.19
CA ASP A 430 0.97 78.60 -22.09
C ASP A 430 1.84 79.46 -21.12
N VAL A 431 3.09 79.67 -21.48
CA VAL A 431 4.10 80.38 -20.65
C VAL A 431 4.76 81.54 -21.38
N LYS A 432 4.15 82.01 -22.52
CA LYS A 432 4.73 83.06 -23.34
C LYS A 432 4.97 84.34 -22.56
N GLN A 433 4.10 84.68 -21.60
CA GLN A 433 4.24 85.89 -20.76
C GLN A 433 5.40 85.81 -19.80
N LEU A 434 5.83 84.63 -19.38
CA LEU A 434 6.89 84.40 -18.42
C LEU A 434 8.27 84.26 -19.09
N THR A 435 8.35 83.71 -20.28
CA THR A 435 9.57 83.33 -20.97
C THR A 435 9.88 84.05 -22.25
N GLY A 436 8.85 84.68 -22.81
CA GLY A 436 8.95 85.43 -24.10
C GLY A 436 8.84 84.50 -25.33
N TYR A 437 8.72 83.14 -25.13
CA TYR A 437 8.64 82.14 -26.20
C TYR A 437 7.36 81.32 -26.08
N ALA A 438 6.73 80.99 -27.21
CA ALA A 438 5.49 80.22 -27.22
C ALA A 438 5.76 78.71 -27.51
N ASN A 439 6.79 78.39 -28.30
CA ASN A 439 7.07 77.03 -28.79
C ASN A 439 8.47 76.64 -28.37
N PHE A 440 8.57 75.34 -27.91
CA PHE A 440 9.84 74.77 -27.51
C PHE A 440 10.06 73.46 -28.23
N PHE A 441 11.28 73.22 -28.70
CA PHE A 441 11.75 71.95 -29.20
C PHE A 441 12.45 71.24 -28.09
N CYS A 442 11.93 70.07 -27.67
CA CYS A 442 12.38 69.37 -26.55
C CYS A 442 12.99 68.02 -26.98
N THR A 443 14.16 67.69 -26.42
CA THR A 443 14.79 66.42 -26.61
C THR A 443 14.66 65.60 -25.33
N HIS A 444 14.18 64.33 -25.49
CA HIS A 444 14.10 63.39 -24.38
C HIS A 444 15.41 62.65 -24.23
N ASN A 445 16.23 63.02 -23.25
CA ASN A 445 17.58 62.48 -23.05
C ASN A 445 17.66 60.96 -22.84
N MET A 446 16.63 60.37 -22.27
CA MET A 446 16.58 58.92 -22.00
C MET A 446 15.90 58.13 -23.12
N ALA A 447 15.30 58.76 -24.15
CA ALA A 447 14.52 58.06 -25.20
C ALA A 447 15.35 56.93 -25.85
N PHE A 448 16.60 57.19 -26.20
CA PHE A 448 17.48 56.20 -26.82
C PHE A 448 17.73 55.00 -25.91
N MET A 449 18.05 55.22 -24.66
CA MET A 449 18.28 54.13 -23.66
C MET A 449 17.01 53.35 -23.38
N LEU A 450 15.87 54.04 -23.21
CA LEU A 450 14.58 53.43 -23.01
C LEU A 450 14.17 52.55 -24.21
N ASN A 451 14.38 53.01 -25.42
CA ASN A 451 14.12 52.25 -26.64
C ASN A 451 14.97 50.99 -26.69
N LYS A 452 16.28 51.08 -26.42
CA LYS A 452 17.15 49.88 -26.39
C LYS A 452 16.76 48.90 -25.27
N LEU A 453 16.42 49.38 -24.10
CA LEU A 453 15.92 48.57 -22.98
C LEU A 453 14.58 47.91 -23.33
N LEU A 454 13.68 48.65 -24.04
CA LEU A 454 12.41 48.07 -24.49
C LEU A 454 12.60 46.96 -25.51
N ILE A 455 13.50 47.15 -26.51
CA ILE A 455 13.85 46.12 -27.48
C ILE A 455 14.45 44.88 -26.79
N THR A 456 15.35 45.09 -25.83
CA THR A 456 15.90 43.98 -25.05
C THR A 456 14.84 43.26 -24.23
N TYR A 457 13.97 43.98 -23.59
CA TYR A 457 12.82 43.43 -22.85
C TYR A 457 11.87 42.67 -23.76
N LEU A 458 11.58 43.18 -24.95
CA LEU A 458 10.74 42.54 -25.95
C LEU A 458 11.36 41.24 -26.43
N ALA A 459 12.67 41.21 -26.68
CA ALA A 459 13.38 39.98 -27.06
C ALA A 459 13.27 38.93 -25.98
N LEU A 460 13.41 39.31 -24.70
CA LEU A 460 13.24 38.40 -23.58
C LEU A 460 11.80 37.87 -23.43
N ILE A 461 10.79 38.73 -23.67
CA ILE A 461 9.39 38.28 -23.72
C ILE A 461 9.16 37.28 -24.85
N VAL A 462 9.71 37.50 -26.02
CA VAL A 462 9.58 36.56 -27.16
C VAL A 462 10.18 35.22 -26.80
N ILE A 463 11.36 35.17 -26.18
CA ILE A 463 11.99 33.93 -25.71
C ILE A 463 11.11 33.23 -24.65
N TYR A 464 10.56 34.02 -23.70
CA TYR A 464 9.61 33.51 -22.71
C TYR A 464 8.37 32.90 -23.37
N GLY A 465 7.81 33.62 -24.39
CA GLY A 465 6.65 33.17 -25.11
C GLY A 465 6.89 31.87 -25.90
N MET A 466 8.05 31.75 -26.56
CA MET A 466 8.40 30.53 -27.28
C MET A 466 8.46 29.33 -26.35
N THR A 467 8.99 29.51 -25.15
CA THR A 467 8.98 28.43 -24.12
C THR A 467 7.58 28.12 -23.59
N CYS A 468 6.70 29.12 -23.46
CA CYS A 468 5.28 28.89 -23.14
C CYS A 468 4.57 28.11 -24.25
N LEU A 469 4.78 28.46 -25.51
CA LEU A 469 4.23 27.73 -26.66
C LEU A 469 4.75 26.28 -26.73
N TYR A 470 6.05 26.09 -26.48
CA TYR A 470 6.62 24.76 -26.38
C TYR A 470 5.98 23.92 -25.26
N SER A 471 5.80 24.50 -24.06
CA SER A 471 5.15 23.78 -22.95
C SER A 471 3.69 23.44 -23.27
N LEU A 472 2.97 24.34 -23.94
CA LEU A 472 1.60 24.12 -24.39
C LEU A 472 1.53 22.99 -25.43
N PHE A 473 2.44 23.02 -26.44
CA PHE A 473 2.56 21.97 -27.44
C PHE A 473 2.86 20.59 -26.81
N TRP A 474 3.78 20.54 -25.84
CA TRP A 474 4.14 19.31 -25.12
C TRP A 474 2.92 18.74 -24.37
N VAL A 475 2.16 19.60 -23.66
CA VAL A 475 0.96 19.20 -22.91
C VAL A 475 -0.13 18.61 -23.82
N PHE A 476 -0.34 19.18 -25.01
CA PHE A 476 -1.39 18.68 -25.92
C PHE A 476 -0.97 17.50 -26.78
N ARG A 477 0.33 17.33 -27.05
CA ARG A 477 0.82 16.25 -27.92
C ARG A 477 0.97 14.92 -27.19
N ARG A 478 1.23 14.92 -25.88
CA ARG A 478 1.48 13.70 -25.11
C ARG A 478 0.24 13.23 -24.34
N PRO A 479 -0.01 11.91 -24.26
CA PRO A 479 -1.10 11.34 -23.43
C PRO A 479 -0.72 11.39 -21.95
N LEU A 480 -0.72 12.61 -21.36
CA LEU A 480 -0.26 12.83 -19.97
C LEU A 480 -1.19 12.22 -18.90
N LYS A 481 -2.34 11.73 -19.30
CA LYS A 481 -3.30 11.05 -18.39
C LYS A 481 -3.04 9.56 -18.25
N GLU A 482 -2.14 9.00 -19.04
CA GLU A 482 -1.77 7.59 -19.00
C GLU A 482 -0.25 7.49 -18.96
N TYR A 483 0.27 6.65 -18.06
CA TYR A 483 1.69 6.41 -17.95
C TYR A 483 1.93 4.90 -17.95
N SER A 484 2.69 4.40 -18.93
CA SER A 484 3.06 3.00 -19.05
C SER A 484 4.45 2.74 -18.49
N PHE A 485 4.54 1.69 -17.66
CA PHE A 485 5.80 1.16 -17.17
C PHE A 485 6.40 0.09 -18.08
N GLU A 486 6.02 0.02 -19.37
CA GLU A 486 6.46 -0.98 -20.32
C GLU A 486 7.99 -1.15 -20.35
N LYS A 487 8.73 -0.05 -20.45
CA LYS A 487 10.20 -0.08 -20.40
C LYS A 487 10.76 -0.64 -19.08
N VAL A 488 10.09 -0.35 -17.95
CA VAL A 488 10.53 -0.87 -16.66
C VAL A 488 10.23 -2.37 -16.56
N ARG A 489 9.09 -2.81 -17.11
CA ARG A 489 8.73 -4.23 -17.20
C ARG A 489 9.68 -5.01 -18.11
N GLU A 490 10.15 -4.40 -19.20
CA GLU A 490 11.13 -5.01 -20.11
C GLU A 490 12.54 -5.08 -19.53
N GLU A 491 12.93 -4.06 -18.75
CA GLU A 491 14.27 -3.95 -18.14
C GLU A 491 14.37 -4.65 -16.78
N SER A 492 13.26 -5.10 -16.19
CA SER A 492 13.21 -5.71 -14.86
C SER A 492 12.44 -7.03 -14.86
N SER A 493 12.67 -7.90 -13.88
CA SER A 493 11.89 -9.14 -13.68
C SER A 493 10.45 -8.88 -13.16
N PHE A 494 10.06 -7.62 -12.96
CA PHE A 494 8.75 -7.23 -12.46
C PHE A 494 7.75 -6.97 -13.58
N SER A 495 7.24 -8.02 -14.21
CA SER A 495 6.26 -7.93 -15.29
C SER A 495 4.86 -7.50 -14.85
N ASP A 496 4.60 -7.48 -13.54
CA ASP A 496 3.31 -7.19 -12.91
C ASP A 496 3.08 -5.72 -12.58
N ILE A 497 4.04 -4.83 -12.86
CA ILE A 497 3.89 -3.39 -12.57
C ILE A 497 2.72 -2.83 -13.37
N PRO A 498 1.64 -2.33 -12.71
CA PRO A 498 0.48 -1.83 -13.41
C PRO A 498 0.71 -0.43 -13.99
N ASP A 499 0.11 -0.15 -15.12
CA ASP A 499 0.04 1.20 -15.67
C ASP A 499 -0.84 2.09 -14.78
N VAL A 500 -0.54 3.37 -14.76
CA VAL A 500 -1.23 4.34 -13.88
C VAL A 500 -1.90 5.45 -14.70
N LYS A 501 -2.92 6.10 -14.12
CA LYS A 501 -3.79 7.04 -14.81
C LYS A 501 -3.92 8.38 -14.11
N ASN A 502 -4.48 9.36 -14.84
CA ASN A 502 -4.90 10.67 -14.34
C ASN A 502 -3.78 11.48 -13.66
N ASP A 503 -4.06 12.08 -12.50
CA ASP A 503 -3.09 12.93 -11.79
C ASP A 503 -1.82 12.18 -11.42
N PHE A 504 -1.91 10.88 -11.17
CA PHE A 504 -0.75 10.07 -10.83
C PHE A 504 0.19 9.86 -12.04
N ALA A 505 -0.39 9.55 -13.21
CA ALA A 505 0.34 9.48 -14.47
C ALA A 505 1.01 10.81 -14.81
N PHE A 506 0.27 11.92 -14.65
CA PHE A 506 0.80 13.25 -14.88
C PHE A 506 2.00 13.58 -13.99
N LEU A 507 1.94 13.25 -12.70
CA LEU A 507 3.05 13.48 -11.79
C LEU A 507 4.30 12.69 -12.18
N LEU A 508 4.16 11.43 -12.62
CA LEU A 508 5.28 10.61 -13.10
C LEU A 508 5.88 11.17 -14.39
N HIS A 509 5.05 11.64 -15.34
CA HIS A 509 5.56 12.33 -16.53
C HIS A 509 6.36 13.58 -16.20
N MET A 510 6.00 14.29 -15.12
CA MET A 510 6.77 15.44 -14.65
C MET A 510 8.10 15.03 -14.02
N VAL A 511 8.10 13.93 -13.25
CA VAL A 511 9.32 13.36 -12.67
C VAL A 511 10.29 12.90 -13.75
N ASP A 512 9.80 12.28 -14.82
CA ASP A 512 10.64 11.81 -15.95
C ASP A 512 11.33 12.95 -16.69
N GLN A 513 10.80 14.17 -16.62
CA GLN A 513 11.48 15.34 -17.18
C GLN A 513 12.70 15.77 -16.34
N TYR A 514 12.77 15.31 -15.10
CA TYR A 514 13.91 15.56 -14.21
C TYR A 514 14.92 14.39 -14.28
N ASP A 515 14.46 13.18 -13.92
CA ASP A 515 15.26 11.95 -13.99
C ASP A 515 14.34 10.71 -13.98
N GLN A 516 14.46 9.87 -15.00
CA GLN A 516 13.70 8.64 -15.15
C GLN A 516 14.01 7.58 -14.07
N LEU A 517 15.15 7.71 -13.37
CA LEU A 517 15.51 6.77 -12.32
C LEU A 517 14.53 6.81 -11.13
N TYR A 518 13.94 7.98 -10.86
CA TYR A 518 12.93 8.13 -9.81
C TYR A 518 11.66 7.33 -10.12
N SER A 519 11.16 7.41 -11.35
CA SER A 519 9.98 6.66 -11.76
C SER A 519 10.24 5.15 -11.83
N LYS A 520 11.44 4.72 -12.27
CA LYS A 520 11.85 3.31 -12.26
C LYS A 520 11.88 2.74 -10.84
N ARG A 521 12.54 3.43 -9.90
CA ARG A 521 12.60 3.01 -8.48
C ARG A 521 11.23 3.04 -7.83
N PHE A 522 10.40 3.98 -8.19
CA PHE A 522 9.01 4.05 -7.72
C PHE A 522 8.17 2.89 -8.21
N GLY A 523 8.36 2.47 -9.47
CA GLY A 523 7.67 1.34 -10.09
C GLY A 523 7.82 0.03 -9.30
N VAL A 524 8.97 -0.19 -8.65
CA VAL A 524 9.22 -1.37 -7.80
C VAL A 524 8.18 -1.49 -6.67
N PHE A 525 7.71 -0.35 -6.12
CA PHE A 525 6.70 -0.34 -5.06
C PHE A 525 5.26 -0.48 -5.56
N LEU A 526 5.04 -0.55 -6.87
CA LEU A 526 3.74 -0.85 -7.47
C LEU A 526 3.59 -2.35 -7.80
N SER A 527 4.69 -3.11 -7.81
CA SER A 527 4.73 -4.54 -8.10
C SER A 527 4.33 -5.37 -6.89
N GLU A 528 3.35 -6.25 -7.05
CA GLU A 528 2.96 -7.22 -6.01
C GLU A 528 4.04 -8.31 -5.86
N VAL A 529 4.70 -8.70 -6.93
CA VAL A 529 5.82 -9.66 -6.91
C VAL A 529 6.95 -9.11 -6.04
N SER A 530 7.29 -7.82 -6.19
CA SER A 530 8.31 -7.15 -5.39
C SER A 530 7.91 -7.10 -3.90
N GLU A 531 6.65 -6.81 -3.58
CA GLU A 531 6.14 -6.82 -2.20
C GLU A 531 6.24 -8.22 -1.58
N ASN A 532 5.85 -9.25 -2.32
CA ASN A 532 5.91 -10.64 -1.86
C ASN A 532 7.35 -11.11 -1.64
N LYS A 533 8.27 -10.74 -2.55
CA LYS A 533 9.71 -11.05 -2.38
C LYS A 533 10.30 -10.37 -1.14
N LEU A 534 9.94 -9.11 -0.88
CA LEU A 534 10.33 -8.41 0.35
C LEU A 534 9.77 -9.12 1.59
N ARG A 535 8.51 -9.54 1.54
CA ARG A 535 7.84 -10.24 2.64
C ARG A 535 8.52 -11.57 2.95
N GLU A 536 8.90 -12.31 1.92
CA GLU A 536 9.65 -13.57 2.05
C GLU A 536 11.04 -13.35 2.65
N ILE A 537 11.79 -12.36 2.17
CA ILE A 537 13.12 -12.05 2.71
C ILE A 537 13.02 -11.62 4.18
N SER A 538 12.05 -10.77 4.52
CA SER A 538 11.83 -10.32 5.89
C SER A 538 11.46 -11.49 6.80
N LEU A 539 10.61 -12.41 6.33
CA LEU A 539 10.21 -13.61 7.04
C LEU A 539 11.42 -14.53 7.31
N ASN A 540 12.24 -14.78 6.29
CA ASN A 540 13.42 -15.64 6.40
C ASN A 540 14.49 -15.04 7.32
N HIS A 541 14.60 -13.73 7.36
CA HIS A 541 15.51 -13.05 8.30
C HIS A 541 15.00 -13.10 9.74
N GLU A 542 13.68 -13.02 9.95
CA GLU A 542 13.10 -13.09 11.28
C GLU A 542 13.09 -14.51 11.87
N TRP A 543 12.93 -15.53 11.02
CA TRP A 543 12.78 -16.93 11.41
C TRP A 543 13.99 -17.73 10.98
N THR A 544 15.09 -17.59 11.77
CA THR A 544 16.33 -18.35 11.57
C THR A 544 16.19 -19.80 12.04
N PHE A 545 17.08 -20.65 11.57
CA PHE A 545 17.13 -22.07 11.96
C PHE A 545 17.22 -22.27 13.48
N GLU A 546 18.05 -21.48 14.17
CA GLU A 546 18.21 -21.57 15.62
C GLU A 546 16.91 -21.24 16.37
N LYS A 547 16.21 -20.22 15.92
CA LYS A 547 14.92 -19.82 16.50
C LYS A 547 13.87 -20.89 16.29
N LEU A 548 13.79 -21.47 15.10
CA LEU A 548 12.85 -22.55 14.80
C LEU A 548 13.17 -23.80 15.58
N LYS A 549 14.44 -24.15 15.72
CA LYS A 549 14.90 -25.31 16.51
C LYS A 549 14.51 -25.21 17.99
N GLN A 550 14.50 -23.99 18.56
CA GLN A 550 14.04 -23.77 19.93
C GLN A 550 12.53 -23.98 20.13
N LEU A 551 11.74 -23.88 19.06
CA LEU A 551 10.30 -24.08 19.09
C LEU A 551 9.88 -25.52 18.83
N VAL A 552 10.79 -26.38 18.43
CA VAL A 552 10.53 -27.80 18.27
C VAL A 552 10.28 -28.42 19.65
N THR A 553 9.12 -29.03 19.80
CA THR A 553 8.70 -29.73 21.03
C THR A 553 8.48 -31.22 20.75
N ARG A 554 8.39 -32.04 21.79
CA ARG A 554 7.98 -33.43 21.64
C ARG A 554 6.51 -33.60 22.03
N ASN A 555 5.75 -34.24 21.17
CA ASN A 555 4.35 -34.53 21.43
C ASN A 555 4.19 -35.76 22.39
N ALA A 556 2.95 -36.13 22.73
CA ALA A 556 2.65 -37.25 23.60
C ALA A 556 3.12 -38.63 23.05
N GLN A 557 3.46 -38.69 21.76
CA GLN A 557 3.97 -39.87 21.08
C GLN A 557 5.51 -39.88 20.94
N ASP A 558 6.18 -38.91 21.61
CA ASP A 558 7.63 -38.67 21.57
C ASP A 558 8.16 -38.24 20.18
N GLN A 559 7.28 -37.76 19.28
CA GLN A 559 7.65 -37.26 17.97
C GLN A 559 8.05 -35.78 18.02
N GLN A 560 9.01 -35.37 17.22
CA GLN A 560 9.40 -33.97 17.09
C GLN A 560 8.35 -33.18 16.30
N GLU A 561 7.78 -32.20 16.95
CA GLU A 561 6.68 -31.36 16.45
C GLU A 561 7.06 -29.91 16.42
N LEU A 562 6.78 -29.24 15.30
CA LEU A 562 6.87 -27.79 15.16
C LEU A 562 5.48 -27.20 14.86
N HIS A 563 5.03 -26.24 15.67
CA HIS A 563 3.80 -25.51 15.46
C HIS A 563 4.09 -24.05 15.12
N LEU A 564 3.69 -23.61 13.92
CA LEU A 564 3.81 -22.24 13.42
C LEU A 564 2.43 -21.63 13.27
N PHE A 565 2.26 -20.42 13.85
CA PHE A 565 0.97 -19.76 13.97
C PHE A 565 1.05 -18.31 13.50
N MET A 566 0.06 -17.87 12.66
CA MET A 566 -0.10 -16.47 12.19
C MET A 566 1.14 -15.85 11.55
N LEU A 567 1.90 -16.62 10.78
CA LEU A 567 3.01 -16.09 9.99
C LEU A 567 2.53 -15.53 8.65
N SER A 568 3.30 -14.61 8.08
CA SER A 568 3.00 -14.08 6.73
C SER A 568 3.29 -15.06 5.59
N GLY A 569 3.99 -16.15 5.86
CA GLY A 569 4.37 -17.21 4.93
C GLY A 569 5.15 -18.32 5.65
N LEU A 570 5.64 -19.31 4.92
CA LEU A 570 6.46 -20.39 5.47
C LEU A 570 7.95 -20.03 5.34
N PRO A 571 8.70 -19.90 6.46
CA PRO A 571 10.14 -19.61 6.43
C PRO A 571 10.93 -20.75 5.76
N ASN A 572 11.91 -20.41 4.94
CA ASN A 572 12.75 -21.42 4.26
C ASN A 572 13.57 -22.27 5.22
N ALA A 573 13.96 -21.73 6.37
CA ALA A 573 14.70 -22.44 7.41
C ALA A 573 13.91 -23.61 8.05
N VAL A 574 12.60 -23.71 7.86
CA VAL A 574 11.81 -24.88 8.27
C VAL A 574 12.27 -26.14 7.56
N PHE A 575 12.66 -26.01 6.29
CA PHE A 575 13.11 -27.15 5.49
C PHE A 575 14.49 -27.69 5.90
N ASP A 576 15.25 -26.92 6.67
CA ASP A 576 16.55 -27.33 7.20
C ASP A 576 16.42 -28.20 8.48
N LEU A 577 15.20 -28.31 9.04
CA LEU A 577 14.88 -29.17 10.18
C LEU A 577 14.67 -30.61 9.72
N THR A 578 15.75 -31.35 9.48
CA THR A 578 15.73 -32.69 8.91
C THR A 578 15.07 -33.73 9.81
N ASP A 579 15.10 -33.52 11.13
CA ASP A 579 14.61 -34.47 12.14
C ASP A 579 13.13 -34.27 12.51
N LEU A 580 12.47 -33.29 11.88
CA LEU A 580 11.08 -32.94 12.16
C LEU A 580 10.12 -34.02 11.63
N GLU A 581 9.26 -34.55 12.48
CA GLU A 581 8.28 -35.58 12.13
C GLU A 581 6.87 -35.03 11.90
N VAL A 582 6.50 -33.96 12.66
CA VAL A 582 5.19 -33.36 12.64
C VAL A 582 5.31 -31.84 12.41
N LEU A 583 4.70 -31.36 11.35
CA LEU A 583 4.63 -29.93 11.04
C LEU A 583 3.19 -29.41 11.12
N LYS A 584 2.94 -28.48 12.03
CA LYS A 584 1.63 -27.82 12.22
C LYS A 584 1.70 -26.37 11.77
N LEU A 585 0.88 -26.03 10.79
CA LEU A 585 0.76 -24.69 10.21
C LEU A 585 -0.67 -24.17 10.45
N GLU A 586 -0.79 -23.01 11.08
CA GLU A 586 -2.09 -22.44 11.42
C GLU A 586 -2.16 -20.95 11.06
N LEU A 587 -3.23 -20.55 10.36
CA LEU A 587 -3.53 -19.16 9.95
C LEU A 587 -2.38 -18.50 9.16
N ILE A 588 -1.76 -19.25 8.24
CA ILE A 588 -0.72 -18.74 7.34
C ILE A 588 -1.36 -18.52 5.97
N PRO A 589 -1.44 -17.28 5.46
CA PRO A 589 -2.21 -16.95 4.25
C PRO A 589 -1.63 -17.54 2.98
N GLU A 590 -0.34 -17.82 2.93
CA GLU A 590 0.30 -18.47 1.78
C GLU A 590 1.43 -19.41 2.24
N VAL A 591 1.18 -20.69 2.08
CA VAL A 591 2.17 -21.74 2.35
C VAL A 591 2.70 -22.26 1.01
N ARG A 592 4.02 -22.19 0.81
CA ARG A 592 4.68 -22.75 -0.37
C ARG A 592 5.70 -23.81 0.05
N PHE A 593 5.48 -25.02 -0.41
CA PHE A 593 6.46 -26.10 -0.27
C PHE A 593 7.34 -26.13 -1.50
N SER A 594 8.55 -25.61 -1.37
CA SER A 594 9.57 -25.64 -2.42
C SER A 594 10.20 -27.04 -2.55
N ALA A 595 11.09 -27.20 -3.52
CA ALA A 595 11.89 -28.43 -3.69
C ALA A 595 12.67 -28.82 -2.42
N LYS A 596 13.01 -27.87 -1.55
CA LYS A 596 13.73 -28.09 -0.29
C LYS A 596 12.97 -28.96 0.72
N VAL A 597 11.65 -29.13 0.60
CA VAL A 597 10.89 -30.04 1.46
C VAL A 597 11.42 -31.49 1.40
N SER A 598 12.10 -31.85 0.32
CA SER A 598 12.75 -33.17 0.20
C SER A 598 13.90 -33.40 1.17
N GLN A 599 14.40 -32.38 1.84
CA GLN A 599 15.43 -32.48 2.88
C GLN A 599 14.85 -32.98 4.21
N MET A 600 13.55 -32.83 4.44
CA MET A 600 12.82 -33.22 5.65
C MET A 600 12.47 -34.74 5.61
N THR A 601 13.48 -35.61 5.61
CA THR A 601 13.30 -37.04 5.36
C THR A 601 12.44 -37.76 6.41
N THR A 602 12.30 -37.21 7.61
CA THR A 602 11.51 -37.76 8.71
C THR A 602 10.07 -37.28 8.75
N LEU A 603 9.69 -36.28 7.93
CA LEU A 603 8.35 -35.67 7.95
C LEU A 603 7.28 -36.69 7.54
N GLN A 604 6.40 -37.04 8.48
CA GLN A 604 5.32 -38.02 8.28
C GLN A 604 3.93 -37.40 8.44
N GLU A 605 3.81 -36.35 9.23
CA GLU A 605 2.53 -35.72 9.57
C GLU A 605 2.53 -34.25 9.29
N LEU A 606 1.49 -33.76 8.59
CA LEU A 606 1.31 -32.35 8.23
C LEU A 606 -0.09 -31.88 8.63
N HIS A 607 -0.15 -30.76 9.34
CA HIS A 607 -1.40 -30.09 9.69
C HIS A 607 -1.48 -28.73 8.97
N LEU A 608 -2.55 -28.52 8.23
CA LEU A 608 -2.87 -27.29 7.52
C LEU A 608 -4.19 -26.73 8.09
N CYS A 609 -4.10 -25.77 8.99
CA CYS A 609 -5.27 -25.15 9.62
C CYS A 609 -5.49 -23.76 9.03
N HIS A 610 -6.49 -23.59 8.15
CA HIS A 610 -6.77 -22.34 7.42
C HIS A 610 -5.53 -21.82 6.68
N CYS A 611 -4.83 -22.73 5.99
CA CYS A 611 -3.59 -22.46 5.28
C CYS A 611 -3.70 -22.99 3.85
N PRO A 612 -3.96 -22.11 2.86
CA PRO A 612 -3.87 -22.51 1.46
C PRO A 612 -2.42 -22.87 1.12
N ALA A 613 -2.19 -24.14 0.76
CA ALA A 613 -0.84 -24.65 0.52
C ALA A 613 -0.62 -24.98 -0.95
N LYS A 614 0.44 -24.41 -1.53
CA LYS A 614 0.93 -24.73 -2.88
C LYS A 614 2.20 -25.57 -2.77
N VAL A 615 2.40 -26.50 -3.67
CA VAL A 615 3.56 -27.40 -3.69
C VAL A 615 4.18 -27.38 -5.08
N GLU A 616 5.50 -27.23 -5.14
CA GLU A 616 6.27 -27.36 -6.39
C GLU A 616 6.35 -28.84 -6.81
N GLN A 617 6.52 -29.10 -8.11
CA GLN A 617 6.50 -30.48 -8.64
C GLN A 617 7.52 -31.42 -7.96
N THR A 618 8.71 -30.95 -7.70
CA THR A 618 9.77 -31.72 -7.03
C THR A 618 9.42 -31.99 -5.56
N GLY A 619 8.91 -30.99 -4.85
CA GLY A 619 8.43 -31.12 -3.48
C GLY A 619 7.21 -32.03 -3.38
N PHE A 620 6.33 -31.99 -4.38
CA PHE A 620 5.16 -32.87 -4.43
C PHE A 620 5.56 -34.34 -4.53
N ALA A 621 6.56 -34.69 -5.34
CA ALA A 621 7.03 -36.07 -5.43
C ALA A 621 7.47 -36.60 -4.08
N PHE A 622 8.17 -35.79 -3.30
CA PHE A 622 8.58 -36.15 -1.94
C PHE A 622 7.38 -36.33 -1.00
N LEU A 623 6.48 -35.37 -0.90
CA LEU A 623 5.30 -35.43 -0.04
C LEU A 623 4.41 -36.64 -0.38
N ARG A 624 4.24 -36.94 -1.67
CA ARG A 624 3.48 -38.10 -2.16
C ARG A 624 4.01 -39.42 -1.59
N ASP A 625 5.34 -39.53 -1.49
CA ASP A 625 5.99 -40.80 -1.14
C ASP A 625 6.28 -40.93 0.37
N HIS A 626 6.40 -39.79 1.11
CA HIS A 626 6.78 -39.81 2.53
C HIS A 626 5.64 -39.50 3.49
N LEU A 627 4.71 -38.60 3.11
CA LEU A 627 3.64 -38.16 4.00
C LEU A 627 2.65 -39.29 4.30
N ARG A 628 2.39 -39.53 5.60
CA ARG A 628 1.50 -40.59 6.07
C ARG A 628 0.20 -40.06 6.66
N CYS A 629 0.27 -38.93 7.35
CA CYS A 629 -0.88 -38.32 8.01
C CYS A 629 -1.03 -36.86 7.56
N LEU A 630 -2.26 -36.48 7.17
CA LEU A 630 -2.58 -35.11 6.75
C LEU A 630 -3.86 -34.65 7.43
N HIS A 631 -3.75 -33.54 8.14
CA HIS A 631 -4.88 -32.85 8.75
C HIS A 631 -5.12 -31.53 8.01
N VAL A 632 -6.32 -31.34 7.46
CA VAL A 632 -6.71 -30.09 6.79
C VAL A 632 -7.95 -29.52 7.48
N LYS A 633 -7.80 -28.34 8.06
CA LYS A 633 -8.90 -27.55 8.61
C LYS A 633 -9.14 -26.35 7.71
N PHE A 634 -10.36 -26.18 7.24
CA PHE A 634 -10.75 -25.18 6.24
C PHE A 634 -12.10 -24.56 6.58
N THR A 635 -12.37 -23.40 6.03
CA THR A 635 -13.69 -22.75 6.08
C THR A 635 -14.49 -23.08 4.83
N ASP A 636 -13.87 -22.99 3.66
CA ASP A 636 -14.45 -23.36 2.37
C ASP A 636 -13.68 -24.53 1.74
N VAL A 637 -14.42 -25.37 1.02
CA VAL A 637 -13.85 -26.54 0.30
C VAL A 637 -12.76 -26.14 -0.70
N ALA A 638 -12.86 -24.93 -1.29
CA ALA A 638 -11.84 -24.39 -2.19
C ALA A 638 -10.46 -24.21 -1.53
N GLU A 639 -10.41 -24.16 -0.20
CA GLU A 639 -9.14 -24.09 0.55
C GLU A 639 -8.39 -25.43 0.59
N ILE A 640 -9.06 -26.57 0.28
CA ILE A 640 -8.42 -27.89 0.25
C ILE A 640 -7.54 -27.96 -1.00
N PRO A 641 -6.21 -28.09 -0.84
CA PRO A 641 -5.33 -28.16 -2.01
C PRO A 641 -5.61 -29.40 -2.85
N THR A 642 -5.68 -29.26 -4.16
CA THR A 642 -5.95 -30.37 -5.10
C THR A 642 -4.92 -31.48 -5.05
N TRP A 643 -3.68 -31.18 -4.73
CA TRP A 643 -2.61 -32.17 -4.59
C TRP A 643 -2.83 -33.18 -3.45
N VAL A 644 -3.69 -32.85 -2.47
CA VAL A 644 -4.04 -33.74 -1.35
C VAL A 644 -4.60 -35.07 -1.87
N TYR A 645 -5.42 -35.05 -2.89
CA TYR A 645 -6.05 -36.24 -3.49
C TYR A 645 -5.10 -37.12 -4.31
N LEU A 646 -3.87 -36.65 -4.53
CA LEU A 646 -2.83 -37.36 -5.30
C LEU A 646 -1.76 -38.01 -4.43
N LEU A 647 -1.88 -37.95 -3.08
CA LEU A 647 -0.92 -38.47 -2.12
C LEU A 647 -1.07 -40.01 -1.96
N ARG A 648 -0.37 -40.79 -2.76
CA ARG A 648 -0.54 -42.24 -2.84
C ARG A 648 -0.21 -42.98 -1.56
N ASN A 649 0.77 -42.52 -0.78
CA ASN A 649 1.24 -43.18 0.44
C ASN A 649 0.55 -42.68 1.73
N LEU A 650 -0.41 -41.78 1.60
CA LEU A 650 -1.19 -41.25 2.72
C LEU A 650 -1.98 -42.39 3.38
N ARG A 651 -1.88 -42.49 4.72
CA ARG A 651 -2.59 -43.47 5.52
C ARG A 651 -3.78 -42.91 6.27
N GLU A 652 -3.65 -41.69 6.69
CA GLU A 652 -4.66 -40.96 7.44
C GLU A 652 -4.93 -39.60 6.84
N LEU A 653 -6.20 -39.28 6.59
CA LEU A 653 -6.67 -37.99 6.09
C LEU A 653 -7.78 -37.47 7.00
N ASN A 654 -7.53 -36.30 7.59
CA ASN A 654 -8.47 -35.62 8.45
C ASN A 654 -8.93 -34.31 7.80
N LEU A 655 -10.21 -34.21 7.46
CA LEU A 655 -10.83 -33.05 6.86
C LEU A 655 -11.82 -32.43 7.84
N ILE A 656 -11.54 -31.19 8.26
CA ILE A 656 -12.33 -30.47 9.27
C ILE A 656 -12.78 -29.13 8.66
N GLY A 657 -14.07 -28.98 8.43
CA GLY A 657 -14.65 -27.77 7.87
C GLY A 657 -15.96 -28.02 7.15
N ASN A 658 -16.51 -26.99 6.54
CA ASN A 658 -17.76 -27.09 5.83
C ASN A 658 -17.58 -27.78 4.47
N LEU A 659 -18.01 -29.03 4.34
CA LEU A 659 -18.01 -29.79 3.11
C LEU A 659 -19.34 -29.64 2.32
N SER A 660 -20.33 -28.95 2.87
CA SER A 660 -21.63 -28.72 2.21
C SER A 660 -21.64 -27.31 1.61
N SER A 661 -21.75 -27.21 0.28
CA SER A 661 -21.97 -25.91 -0.38
C SER A 661 -23.43 -25.48 -0.24
N GLU A 662 -23.68 -24.19 -0.04
CA GLU A 662 -25.04 -23.61 0.03
C GLU A 662 -25.90 -23.90 -1.21
N ASN A 663 -25.30 -24.24 -2.33
CA ASN A 663 -25.98 -24.50 -3.60
C ASN A 663 -26.28 -25.97 -3.90
N ASN A 664 -26.34 -26.84 -2.89
CA ASN A 664 -26.64 -28.30 -3.06
C ASN A 664 -25.76 -29.05 -4.09
N LYS A 665 -24.78 -28.43 -4.69
CA LYS A 665 -23.68 -29.09 -5.35
C LYS A 665 -22.74 -29.54 -4.25
N MET A 666 -22.74 -30.81 -3.93
CA MET A 666 -21.62 -31.40 -3.20
C MET A 666 -20.40 -31.11 -4.05
N ILE A 667 -19.63 -30.18 -3.60
CA ILE A 667 -18.33 -29.92 -4.17
C ILE A 667 -17.54 -31.18 -3.86
N GLY A 668 -17.25 -31.90 -4.92
CA GLY A 668 -16.77 -33.21 -4.80
C GLY A 668 -15.50 -33.22 -3.99
N LEU A 669 -15.45 -33.98 -2.96
CA LEU A 669 -14.24 -34.70 -2.69
C LEU A 669 -13.88 -35.34 -4.04
N GLU A 670 -12.98 -34.69 -4.78
CA GLU A 670 -12.61 -35.18 -6.11
C GLU A 670 -12.03 -36.58 -5.99
N SER A 671 -11.96 -37.27 -7.05
CA SER A 671 -11.55 -38.67 -7.17
C SER A 671 -10.49 -39.09 -6.12
N MET A 672 -10.90 -39.84 -5.11
CA MET A 672 -10.01 -40.39 -4.09
C MET A 672 -9.29 -41.65 -4.54
N ARG A 673 -9.39 -42.04 -5.81
CA ARG A 673 -8.85 -43.30 -6.38
C ARG A 673 -7.33 -43.40 -6.24
N ASP A 674 -6.64 -42.26 -6.22
CA ASP A 674 -5.19 -42.25 -6.12
C ASP A 674 -4.68 -42.44 -4.67
N LEU A 675 -5.56 -42.33 -3.66
CA LEU A 675 -5.23 -42.56 -2.25
C LEU A 675 -5.24 -44.05 -1.90
N ARG A 676 -4.39 -44.83 -2.56
CA ARG A 676 -4.40 -46.30 -2.51
C ARG A 676 -4.03 -46.92 -1.15
N HIS A 677 -3.35 -46.16 -0.32
CA HIS A 677 -2.92 -46.64 1.00
C HIS A 677 -3.70 -46.02 2.16
N LEU A 678 -4.76 -45.23 1.86
CA LEU A 678 -5.55 -44.56 2.89
C LEU A 678 -6.33 -45.62 3.72
N LYS A 679 -6.03 -45.65 5.01
CA LYS A 679 -6.65 -46.54 5.97
C LYS A 679 -7.68 -45.87 6.86
N THR A 680 -7.44 -44.62 7.20
CA THR A 680 -8.29 -43.82 8.09
C THR A 680 -8.76 -42.56 7.40
N LEU A 681 -10.05 -42.31 7.39
CA LEU A 681 -10.67 -41.07 6.91
C LEU A 681 -11.50 -40.44 8.05
N TYR A 682 -11.15 -39.26 8.46
CA TYR A 682 -11.88 -38.46 9.43
C TYR A 682 -12.52 -37.22 8.77
N LEU A 683 -13.82 -37.10 8.90
CA LEU A 683 -14.63 -36.03 8.36
C LEU A 683 -15.35 -35.32 9.50
N LYS A 684 -14.98 -34.09 9.81
CA LYS A 684 -15.74 -33.22 10.71
C LYS A 684 -16.39 -32.10 9.91
N SER A 685 -17.73 -32.18 9.75
CA SER A 685 -18.46 -31.27 8.88
C SER A 685 -19.96 -31.26 9.22
N ASN A 686 -20.74 -30.60 8.40
CA ASN A 686 -22.20 -30.52 8.45
C ASN A 686 -22.85 -31.34 7.32
N LEU A 687 -22.50 -32.61 7.20
CA LEU A 687 -22.92 -33.47 6.10
C LEU A 687 -24.41 -33.87 6.22
N THR A 688 -25.18 -33.68 5.15
CA THR A 688 -26.54 -34.24 5.00
C THR A 688 -26.53 -35.63 4.33
N LYS A 689 -25.46 -35.91 3.60
CA LYS A 689 -25.21 -37.20 2.96
C LYS A 689 -23.74 -37.56 2.97
N ILE A 690 -23.42 -38.83 3.03
CA ILE A 690 -22.03 -39.28 2.86
C ILE A 690 -21.66 -39.18 1.39
N PRO A 691 -20.54 -38.46 1.04
CA PRO A 691 -20.10 -38.30 -0.33
C PRO A 691 -19.94 -39.64 -1.07
N THR A 692 -20.40 -39.70 -2.30
CA THR A 692 -20.32 -40.93 -3.10
C THR A 692 -18.90 -41.33 -3.45
N ASN A 693 -17.98 -40.36 -3.54
CA ASN A 693 -16.59 -40.56 -3.90
C ASN A 693 -15.79 -41.31 -2.83
N ILE A 694 -16.30 -41.35 -1.58
CA ILE A 694 -15.71 -42.21 -0.53
C ILE A 694 -15.74 -43.68 -0.96
N THR A 695 -16.67 -44.10 -1.84
CA THR A 695 -16.70 -45.49 -2.33
C THR A 695 -15.48 -45.88 -3.16
N ASP A 696 -14.72 -44.92 -3.66
CA ASP A 696 -13.47 -45.16 -4.37
C ASP A 696 -12.40 -45.75 -3.40
N LEU A 697 -12.55 -45.49 -2.10
CA LEU A 697 -11.66 -45.99 -1.04
C LEU A 697 -12.10 -47.37 -0.51
N SER A 698 -13.21 -47.92 -0.96
CA SER A 698 -13.80 -49.18 -0.48
C SER A 698 -12.79 -50.34 -0.34
N PRO A 699 -11.80 -50.53 -1.24
CA PRO A 699 -10.87 -51.62 -1.15
C PRO A 699 -9.86 -51.50 0.02
N HIS A 700 -9.61 -50.30 0.50
CA HIS A 700 -8.44 -50.01 1.36
C HIS A 700 -8.82 -49.40 2.70
N LEU A 701 -9.98 -48.70 2.79
CA LEU A 701 -10.36 -48.00 4.00
C LEU A 701 -10.75 -48.96 5.12
N ILE A 702 -10.11 -48.78 6.26
CA ILE A 702 -10.32 -49.58 7.47
C ILE A 702 -11.19 -48.84 8.48
N LYS A 703 -10.93 -47.53 8.65
CA LYS A 703 -11.62 -46.70 9.64
C LYS A 703 -12.23 -45.46 8.96
N LEU A 704 -13.52 -45.23 9.21
CA LEU A 704 -14.25 -44.04 8.80
C LEU A 704 -14.85 -43.37 10.04
N VAL A 705 -14.52 -42.12 10.23
CA VAL A 705 -15.08 -41.27 11.29
C VAL A 705 -15.80 -40.11 10.64
N VAL A 706 -17.09 -39.96 10.94
CA VAL A 706 -17.92 -38.82 10.55
C VAL A 706 -18.42 -38.12 11.81
N HIS A 707 -17.99 -36.89 11.98
CA HIS A 707 -18.45 -36.05 13.06
C HIS A 707 -19.21 -34.87 12.49
N ASN A 708 -20.54 -34.89 12.60
CA ASN A 708 -21.38 -33.77 12.19
C ASN A 708 -21.60 -32.80 13.37
N ASP A 709 -21.80 -31.52 13.04
CA ASP A 709 -22.07 -30.50 14.05
C ASP A 709 -23.60 -30.36 14.30
N GLY A 710 -24.30 -31.54 14.57
CA GLY A 710 -25.74 -31.58 14.81
C GLY A 710 -26.59 -31.54 13.53
N THR A 711 -25.96 -31.63 12.35
CA THR A 711 -26.70 -31.75 11.09
C THR A 711 -27.19 -33.18 10.86
N LYS A 712 -28.47 -33.33 10.49
CA LYS A 712 -29.06 -34.64 10.25
C LYS A 712 -28.47 -35.32 9.02
N LEU A 713 -27.81 -36.45 9.23
CA LEU A 713 -27.22 -37.27 8.15
C LEU A 713 -28.33 -38.20 7.58
N LEU A 714 -28.85 -37.84 6.39
CA LEU A 714 -30.00 -38.51 5.81
C LEU A 714 -29.64 -39.69 4.89
N VAL A 715 -28.55 -39.55 4.12
CA VAL A 715 -28.18 -40.53 3.08
C VAL A 715 -26.86 -41.19 3.37
N LEU A 716 -26.92 -42.49 3.72
CA LEU A 716 -25.76 -43.32 4.06
C LEU A 716 -25.55 -44.47 3.04
N ASN A 717 -26.18 -44.45 1.88
CA ASN A 717 -26.12 -45.54 0.89
C ASN A 717 -24.70 -45.84 0.41
N SER A 718 -23.81 -44.88 0.40
CA SER A 718 -22.39 -45.05 0.05
C SER A 718 -21.70 -46.09 0.98
N LEU A 719 -22.11 -46.19 2.23
CA LEU A 719 -21.53 -47.14 3.19
C LEU A 719 -21.71 -48.59 2.79
N LYS A 720 -22.82 -48.95 2.09
CA LYS A 720 -23.08 -50.33 1.67
C LYS A 720 -21.96 -50.94 0.82
N LYS A 721 -21.19 -50.11 0.15
CA LYS A 721 -20.06 -50.49 -0.71
C LYS A 721 -18.75 -50.63 0.05
N MET A 722 -18.68 -50.19 1.32
CA MET A 722 -17.43 -50.14 2.13
C MET A 722 -17.18 -51.46 2.86
N THR A 723 -17.09 -52.54 2.12
CA THR A 723 -17.06 -53.92 2.69
C THR A 723 -15.82 -54.25 3.51
N ASN A 724 -14.73 -53.48 3.40
CA ASN A 724 -13.50 -53.70 4.18
C ASN A 724 -13.43 -52.86 5.47
N LEU A 725 -14.47 -52.07 5.75
CA LEU A 725 -14.50 -51.22 6.93
C LEU A 725 -14.55 -52.03 8.21
N VAL A 726 -13.59 -51.73 9.13
CA VAL A 726 -13.46 -52.36 10.45
C VAL A 726 -13.99 -51.48 11.57
N HIS A 727 -13.76 -50.17 11.47
CA HIS A 727 -14.20 -49.18 12.43
C HIS A 727 -15.06 -48.13 11.76
N LEU A 728 -16.27 -47.90 12.29
CA LEU A 728 -17.19 -46.86 11.83
C LEU A 728 -17.64 -46.01 13.02
N GLU A 729 -17.37 -44.75 12.95
CA GLU A 729 -17.81 -43.76 13.95
C GLU A 729 -18.70 -42.71 13.29
N LEU A 730 -19.93 -42.56 13.78
CA LEU A 730 -20.92 -41.56 13.30
C LEU A 730 -21.39 -40.75 14.51
N HIS A 731 -20.67 -39.64 14.74
CA HIS A 731 -20.89 -38.79 15.92
C HIS A 731 -21.73 -37.56 15.56
N ASN A 732 -22.64 -37.20 16.44
CA ASN A 732 -23.43 -35.99 16.34
C ASN A 732 -24.16 -35.81 14.99
N CYS A 733 -24.60 -36.92 14.38
CA CYS A 733 -25.21 -37.01 13.07
C CYS A 733 -26.74 -36.93 13.09
N GLU A 734 -27.35 -36.62 14.26
CA GLU A 734 -28.82 -36.57 14.45
C GLU A 734 -29.54 -37.85 14.02
N LEU A 735 -28.88 -39.04 14.15
CA LEU A 735 -29.47 -40.32 13.82
C LEU A 735 -30.56 -40.69 14.82
N GLU A 736 -31.77 -40.99 14.35
CA GLU A 736 -32.91 -41.39 15.18
C GLU A 736 -32.97 -42.93 15.40
N ARG A 737 -32.30 -43.70 14.52
CA ARG A 737 -32.19 -45.17 14.57
C ARG A 737 -30.84 -45.63 13.97
N ILE A 738 -30.52 -46.90 14.16
CA ILE A 738 -29.31 -47.49 13.53
C ILE A 738 -29.57 -47.61 12.02
N PRO A 739 -28.72 -46.99 11.15
CA PRO A 739 -28.94 -46.98 9.70
C PRO A 739 -28.80 -48.38 9.08
N HIS A 740 -29.73 -48.78 8.23
CA HIS A 740 -29.72 -50.10 7.52
C HIS A 740 -28.45 -50.32 6.68
N ALA A 741 -27.81 -49.25 6.20
CA ALA A 741 -26.58 -49.35 5.42
C ALA A 741 -25.45 -50.05 6.20
N ILE A 742 -25.42 -49.95 7.51
CA ILE A 742 -24.39 -50.54 8.40
C ILE A 742 -24.43 -52.04 8.38
N PHE A 743 -25.60 -52.63 8.26
CA PHE A 743 -25.75 -54.11 8.33
C PHE A 743 -25.11 -54.85 7.14
N SER A 744 -24.70 -54.13 6.09
CA SER A 744 -23.92 -54.70 4.97
C SER A 744 -22.42 -54.78 5.25
N LEU A 745 -21.92 -54.19 6.36
CA LEU A 745 -20.51 -54.11 6.69
C LEU A 745 -20.03 -55.34 7.48
N THR A 746 -19.92 -56.48 6.82
CA THR A 746 -19.64 -57.79 7.47
C THR A 746 -18.27 -57.87 8.17
N THR A 747 -17.33 -57.00 7.84
CA THR A 747 -16.00 -56.89 8.45
C THR A 747 -15.96 -55.97 9.67
N LEU A 748 -17.06 -55.26 9.96
CA LEU A 748 -17.10 -54.30 11.06
C LEU A 748 -16.88 -54.96 12.42
N GLN A 749 -15.92 -54.38 13.17
CA GLN A 749 -15.57 -54.79 14.53
C GLN A 749 -15.99 -53.78 15.57
N GLU A 750 -15.94 -52.48 15.23
CA GLU A 750 -16.34 -51.43 16.11
C GLU A 750 -17.32 -50.50 15.43
N LEU A 751 -18.43 -50.23 16.12
CA LEU A 751 -19.46 -49.29 15.71
C LEU A 751 -19.66 -48.28 16.84
N ASP A 752 -19.33 -47.00 16.55
CA ASP A 752 -19.56 -45.89 17.49
C ASP A 752 -20.60 -44.94 16.91
N LEU A 753 -21.73 -44.85 17.60
CA LEU A 753 -22.87 -44.00 17.28
C LEU A 753 -23.11 -42.95 18.38
N LYS A 754 -22.05 -42.51 19.01
CA LYS A 754 -22.06 -41.54 20.10
C LYS A 754 -22.73 -40.23 19.72
N SER A 755 -23.42 -39.63 20.69
CA SER A 755 -24.00 -38.30 20.60
C SER A 755 -24.95 -38.15 19.41
N ASN A 756 -25.90 -39.08 19.27
CA ASN A 756 -26.96 -39.05 18.31
C ASN A 756 -28.33 -38.86 19.00
N SER A 757 -29.41 -38.97 18.25
CA SER A 757 -30.79 -38.85 18.74
C SER A 757 -31.52 -40.20 18.73
N ILE A 758 -30.79 -41.34 18.86
CA ILE A 758 -31.37 -42.70 18.80
C ILE A 758 -32.28 -42.92 19.98
N ARG A 759 -33.56 -43.25 19.70
CA ARG A 759 -34.59 -43.49 20.72
C ARG A 759 -34.89 -44.96 20.90
N THR A 760 -34.88 -45.72 19.81
CA THR A 760 -35.14 -47.14 19.79
C THR A 760 -34.04 -47.87 19.02
N ILE A 761 -33.74 -49.08 19.44
CA ILE A 761 -32.75 -49.98 18.83
C ILE A 761 -33.38 -51.33 18.42
N GLU A 762 -34.58 -51.27 17.82
CA GLU A 762 -35.27 -52.47 17.37
C GLU A 762 -34.49 -53.17 16.26
N GLU A 763 -33.79 -52.41 15.39
CA GLU A 763 -32.92 -52.93 14.34
C GLU A 763 -31.70 -53.67 14.84
N ILE A 764 -31.49 -53.71 16.17
CA ILE A 764 -30.32 -54.41 16.78
C ILE A 764 -30.25 -55.91 16.38
N ILE A 765 -31.39 -56.52 16.08
CA ILE A 765 -31.42 -57.90 15.59
C ILE A 765 -30.59 -58.04 14.30
N SER A 766 -30.54 -57.03 13.45
CA SER A 766 -29.82 -57.09 12.20
C SER A 766 -28.27 -57.08 12.43
N LEU A 767 -27.81 -56.66 13.62
CA LEU A 767 -26.39 -56.68 13.98
C LEU A 767 -25.89 -58.15 14.18
N GLN A 768 -26.77 -59.13 14.33
CA GLN A 768 -26.37 -60.54 14.37
C GLN A 768 -25.59 -60.97 13.12
N HIS A 769 -25.84 -60.31 11.98
CA HIS A 769 -25.12 -60.60 10.74
C HIS A 769 -23.69 -60.12 10.75
N LEU A 770 -23.39 -59.12 11.61
CA LEU A 770 -22.04 -58.61 11.80
C LEU A 770 -21.25 -59.48 12.77
N ARG A 771 -20.87 -60.66 12.31
CA ARG A 771 -20.24 -61.70 13.14
C ARG A 771 -18.90 -61.29 13.75
N ARG A 772 -18.29 -60.19 13.27
CA ARG A 772 -17.03 -59.63 13.76
C ARG A 772 -17.24 -58.43 14.67
N LEU A 773 -18.47 -57.96 14.90
CA LEU A 773 -18.74 -56.82 15.76
C LEU A 773 -18.42 -57.17 17.22
N VAL A 774 -17.40 -56.54 17.76
CA VAL A 774 -16.87 -56.71 19.13
C VAL A 774 -17.27 -55.55 20.02
N CYS A 775 -17.28 -54.35 19.50
CA CYS A 775 -17.53 -53.16 20.27
C CYS A 775 -18.71 -52.34 19.68
N LEU A 776 -19.70 -52.04 20.53
CA LEU A 776 -20.83 -51.19 20.20
C LEU A 776 -20.94 -50.03 21.20
N LYS A 777 -20.83 -48.81 20.69
CA LYS A 777 -20.90 -47.61 21.48
C LYS A 777 -22.15 -46.81 21.10
N LEU A 778 -23.10 -46.69 22.05
CA LEU A 778 -24.38 -45.99 21.90
C LEU A 778 -24.55 -44.92 22.97
N TRP A 779 -23.46 -44.46 23.58
CA TRP A 779 -23.48 -43.47 24.64
C TRP A 779 -23.92 -42.08 24.14
N HIS A 780 -24.43 -41.26 25.08
CA HIS A 780 -24.99 -39.94 24.73
C HIS A 780 -26.06 -39.98 23.64
N ASN A 781 -27.06 -40.85 23.83
CA ASN A 781 -28.24 -40.95 22.97
C ASN A 781 -29.52 -40.73 23.81
N LYS A 782 -30.67 -41.10 23.24
CA LYS A 782 -32.00 -40.95 23.88
C LYS A 782 -32.72 -42.29 23.99
N ILE A 783 -31.95 -43.39 24.15
CA ILE A 783 -32.47 -44.75 24.15
C ILE A 783 -33.28 -44.97 25.46
N ILE A 784 -34.53 -45.35 25.31
CA ILE A 784 -35.44 -45.62 26.42
C ILE A 784 -35.47 -47.11 26.76
N THR A 785 -35.46 -47.96 25.74
CA THR A 785 -35.52 -49.42 25.90
C THR A 785 -34.58 -50.15 24.99
N ILE A 786 -34.06 -51.32 25.41
CA ILE A 786 -33.25 -52.23 24.64
C ILE A 786 -34.11 -53.44 24.28
N SER A 787 -34.19 -53.73 22.96
CA SER A 787 -34.90 -54.94 22.51
C SER A 787 -34.27 -56.22 23.05
N SER A 788 -35.07 -57.23 23.38
CA SER A 788 -34.58 -58.54 23.78
C SER A 788 -33.74 -59.25 22.69
N SER A 789 -33.84 -58.79 21.45
CA SER A 789 -33.03 -59.25 20.30
C SER A 789 -31.53 -58.97 20.50
N ILE A 790 -31.10 -58.12 21.47
CA ILE A 790 -29.68 -57.86 21.77
C ILE A 790 -28.91 -59.14 22.06
N GLY A 791 -29.56 -60.18 22.70
CA GLY A 791 -28.98 -61.46 23.01
C GLY A 791 -28.55 -62.29 21.77
N GLN A 792 -28.95 -61.91 20.57
CA GLN A 792 -28.54 -62.55 19.32
C GLN A 792 -27.15 -62.04 18.81
N VAL A 793 -26.66 -60.93 19.32
CA VAL A 793 -25.36 -60.36 18.93
C VAL A 793 -24.22 -61.00 19.71
N LYS A 794 -24.04 -62.29 19.52
CA LYS A 794 -23.12 -63.16 20.34
C LYS A 794 -21.65 -62.80 20.24
N SER A 795 -21.26 -62.00 19.28
CA SER A 795 -19.88 -61.56 19.09
C SER A 795 -19.48 -60.40 20.02
N LEU A 796 -20.42 -59.73 20.69
CA LEU A 796 -20.20 -58.51 21.41
C LEU A 796 -19.38 -58.75 22.70
N GLU A 797 -18.27 -57.99 22.85
CA GLU A 797 -17.40 -57.99 24.04
C GLU A 797 -17.53 -56.70 24.84
N THR A 798 -17.80 -55.58 24.15
CA THR A 798 -17.91 -54.26 24.78
C THR A 798 -19.17 -53.54 24.36
N LEU A 799 -19.94 -53.06 25.33
CA LEU A 799 -21.17 -52.30 25.10
C LEU A 799 -21.22 -51.07 25.97
N TYR A 800 -21.28 -49.88 25.34
CA TYR A 800 -21.46 -48.61 26.01
C TYR A 800 -22.85 -48.04 25.71
N LEU A 801 -23.63 -47.86 26.78
CA LEU A 801 -24.99 -47.32 26.77
C LEU A 801 -25.14 -46.15 27.77
N SER A 802 -24.03 -45.58 28.25
CA SER A 802 -24.05 -44.49 29.21
C SER A 802 -24.70 -43.23 28.63
N HIS A 803 -25.22 -42.37 29.49
CA HIS A 803 -25.89 -41.12 29.10
C HIS A 803 -27.05 -41.38 28.12
N ASN A 804 -28.01 -42.24 28.53
CA ASN A 804 -29.23 -42.52 27.84
C ASN A 804 -30.43 -42.36 28.77
N ASN A 805 -31.61 -42.78 28.37
CA ASN A 805 -32.86 -42.72 29.14
C ASN A 805 -33.35 -44.13 29.51
N LEU A 806 -32.48 -45.09 29.74
CA LEU A 806 -32.84 -46.47 30.01
C LEU A 806 -33.50 -46.57 31.38
N GLU A 807 -34.68 -47.18 31.44
CA GLU A 807 -35.41 -47.47 32.67
C GLU A 807 -35.18 -48.90 33.17
N SER A 808 -34.91 -49.84 32.24
CA SER A 808 -34.68 -51.22 32.56
C SER A 808 -33.73 -51.89 31.53
N LEU A 809 -33.13 -53.02 31.93
CA LEU A 809 -32.25 -53.81 31.05
C LEU A 809 -32.96 -55.14 30.76
N PRO A 810 -33.07 -55.62 29.51
CA PRO A 810 -33.72 -56.87 29.18
C PRO A 810 -32.86 -58.05 29.65
N PRO A 811 -33.45 -59.14 30.20
CA PRO A 811 -32.71 -60.32 30.62
C PRO A 811 -31.86 -60.94 29.51
N ALA A 812 -32.27 -60.81 28.25
CA ALA A 812 -31.52 -61.28 27.08
C ALA A 812 -30.13 -60.64 26.91
N LEU A 813 -29.92 -59.44 27.44
CA LEU A 813 -28.60 -58.76 27.42
C LEU A 813 -27.56 -59.59 28.18
N PHE A 814 -27.98 -60.20 29.26
CA PHE A 814 -27.09 -60.95 30.14
C PHE A 814 -26.79 -62.39 29.61
N ALA A 815 -27.42 -62.77 28.47
CA ALA A 815 -27.11 -64.02 27.77
C ALA A 815 -25.92 -63.87 26.78
N LEU A 816 -25.29 -62.68 26.66
CA LEU A 816 -24.15 -62.44 25.78
C LEU A 816 -22.88 -63.16 26.32
N PRO A 817 -22.39 -64.21 25.60
CA PRO A 817 -21.35 -65.06 26.19
C PRO A 817 -19.97 -64.42 26.24
N LYS A 818 -19.71 -63.45 25.44
CA LYS A 818 -18.38 -62.81 25.31
C LYS A 818 -18.30 -61.45 25.98
N LEU A 819 -19.39 -60.92 26.53
CA LEU A 819 -19.41 -59.56 27.09
C LEU A 819 -18.45 -59.41 28.25
N ARG A 820 -17.52 -58.47 28.14
CA ARG A 820 -16.44 -58.16 29.12
C ARG A 820 -16.63 -56.78 29.71
N HIS A 821 -17.12 -55.86 28.93
CA HIS A 821 -17.31 -54.48 29.32
C HIS A 821 -18.75 -54.03 29.07
N LEU A 822 -19.44 -53.60 30.14
CA LEU A 822 -20.78 -53.04 30.08
C LEU A 822 -20.81 -51.72 30.85
N ASP A 823 -21.11 -50.66 30.14
CA ASP A 823 -21.32 -49.35 30.74
C ASP A 823 -22.76 -48.85 30.45
N VAL A 824 -23.54 -48.77 31.52
CA VAL A 824 -24.92 -48.24 31.50
C VAL A 824 -25.09 -47.10 32.49
N SER A 825 -23.99 -46.41 32.79
CA SER A 825 -24.01 -45.25 33.71
C SER A 825 -24.84 -44.10 33.14
N HIS A 826 -25.25 -43.20 34.02
CA HIS A 826 -26.06 -42.04 33.67
C HIS A 826 -27.35 -42.39 32.90
N ASN A 827 -28.17 -43.23 33.49
CA ASN A 827 -29.46 -43.66 33.02
C ASN A 827 -30.53 -43.53 34.13
N SER A 828 -31.68 -44.13 33.94
CA SER A 828 -32.76 -44.13 34.94
C SER A 828 -33.11 -45.54 35.44
N ILE A 829 -32.12 -46.44 35.45
CA ILE A 829 -32.33 -47.85 35.77
C ILE A 829 -32.64 -47.98 37.28
N THR A 830 -33.79 -48.60 37.57
CA THR A 830 -34.26 -48.84 38.94
C THR A 830 -33.99 -50.26 39.45
N VAL A 831 -33.99 -51.22 38.57
CA VAL A 831 -33.81 -52.64 38.94
C VAL A 831 -32.82 -53.31 37.97
N LEU A 832 -31.88 -54.06 38.51
CA LEU A 832 -30.96 -54.94 37.81
C LEU A 832 -31.52 -56.37 37.80
N PRO A 833 -31.79 -56.99 36.63
CA PRO A 833 -32.31 -58.31 36.55
C PRO A 833 -31.37 -59.38 37.14
N PRO A 834 -31.86 -60.44 37.78
CA PRO A 834 -31.04 -61.50 38.36
C PRO A 834 -30.18 -62.28 37.36
N GLU A 835 -30.55 -62.24 36.07
CA GLU A 835 -29.82 -62.86 34.94
C GLU A 835 -28.42 -62.24 34.77
N VAL A 836 -28.12 -61.09 35.39
CA VAL A 836 -26.80 -60.45 35.34
C VAL A 836 -25.69 -61.44 35.73
N GLY A 837 -25.99 -62.41 36.58
CA GLY A 837 -25.04 -63.43 37.02
C GLY A 837 -24.58 -64.42 35.91
N HIS A 838 -25.23 -64.43 34.74
CA HIS A 838 -24.84 -65.24 33.60
C HIS A 838 -23.62 -64.70 32.86
N LEU A 839 -23.26 -63.38 33.04
CA LEU A 839 -22.11 -62.76 32.40
C LEU A 839 -20.78 -63.17 33.04
N GLN A 840 -20.39 -64.40 32.91
CA GLN A 840 -19.20 -64.97 33.57
C GLN A 840 -17.89 -64.41 33.03
N ASN A 841 -17.90 -63.70 31.90
CA ASN A 841 -16.73 -63.06 31.30
C ASN A 841 -16.67 -61.57 31.58
N LEU A 842 -17.62 -61.00 32.31
CA LEU A 842 -17.68 -59.57 32.62
C LEU A 842 -16.49 -59.15 33.48
N GLN A 843 -15.77 -58.16 33.02
CA GLN A 843 -14.60 -57.58 33.70
C GLN A 843 -14.85 -56.19 34.21
N HIS A 844 -15.58 -55.39 33.45
CA HIS A 844 -15.90 -53.99 33.78
C HIS A 844 -17.41 -53.79 33.72
N PHE A 845 -17.98 -53.37 34.82
CA PHE A 845 -19.41 -53.05 34.89
C PHE A 845 -19.59 -51.70 35.52
N SER A 846 -20.09 -50.73 34.77
CA SER A 846 -20.46 -49.42 35.25
C SER A 846 -21.96 -49.18 35.13
N ILE A 847 -22.55 -48.82 36.24
CA ILE A 847 -23.97 -48.44 36.38
C ILE A 847 -24.12 -47.22 37.32
N ASN A 848 -23.07 -46.37 37.35
CA ASN A 848 -23.06 -45.15 38.09
C ASN A 848 -24.21 -44.20 37.68
N SER A 849 -24.65 -43.38 38.58
CA SER A 849 -25.67 -42.33 38.29
C SER A 849 -26.94 -42.92 37.69
N ASN A 850 -27.50 -43.87 38.42
CA ASN A 850 -28.80 -44.51 38.13
C ASN A 850 -29.72 -44.37 39.35
N LYS A 851 -30.77 -45.19 39.42
CA LYS A 851 -31.79 -45.15 40.51
C LYS A 851 -31.88 -46.52 41.18
N LEU A 852 -30.77 -47.28 41.26
CA LEU A 852 -30.77 -48.58 41.87
C LEU A 852 -30.91 -48.51 43.40
N GLU A 853 -31.89 -49.26 43.94
CA GLU A 853 -32.08 -49.39 45.38
C GLU A 853 -31.46 -50.65 45.94
N VAL A 854 -31.44 -51.74 45.13
CA VAL A 854 -30.96 -53.07 45.57
C VAL A 854 -30.18 -53.74 44.42
N LEU A 855 -29.10 -54.45 44.79
CA LEU A 855 -28.32 -55.29 43.86
C LEU A 855 -28.74 -56.73 43.95
N PRO A 856 -28.97 -57.45 42.86
CA PRO A 856 -29.21 -58.89 42.88
C PRO A 856 -27.96 -59.64 43.34
N LYS A 857 -28.13 -60.57 44.28
CA LYS A 857 -27.00 -61.41 44.76
C LYS A 857 -26.29 -62.21 43.65
N THR A 858 -26.97 -62.48 42.55
CA THR A 858 -26.44 -63.15 41.37
C THR A 858 -25.33 -62.35 40.67
N LEU A 859 -25.29 -60.98 40.79
CA LEU A 859 -24.21 -60.14 40.23
C LEU A 859 -22.84 -60.60 40.68
N PHE A 860 -22.71 -61.05 41.94
CA PHE A 860 -21.46 -61.49 42.54
C PHE A 860 -20.96 -62.82 42.03
N ARG A 861 -21.73 -63.55 41.20
CA ARG A 861 -21.26 -64.75 40.46
C ARG A 861 -20.35 -64.36 39.25
N CYS A 862 -20.28 -63.12 38.91
CA CYS A 862 -19.39 -62.61 37.87
C CYS A 862 -17.93 -62.49 38.42
N THR A 863 -17.34 -63.60 38.75
CA THR A 863 -16.03 -63.66 39.48
C THR A 863 -14.86 -63.06 38.76
N LYS A 864 -14.97 -62.76 37.42
CA LYS A 864 -13.91 -62.14 36.64
C LYS A 864 -13.98 -60.60 36.69
N LEU A 865 -14.91 -60.02 37.44
CA LEU A 865 -15.09 -58.58 37.57
C LEU A 865 -13.86 -57.93 38.18
N LYS A 866 -13.30 -56.97 37.48
CA LYS A 866 -12.16 -56.13 37.87
C LYS A 866 -12.58 -54.74 38.33
N ALA A 867 -13.55 -54.17 37.64
CA ALA A 867 -14.10 -52.86 38.01
C ALA A 867 -15.61 -52.96 38.14
N LEU A 868 -16.15 -52.48 39.26
CA LEU A 868 -17.58 -52.36 39.56
C LEU A 868 -17.88 -50.94 40.00
N CYS A 869 -18.53 -50.17 39.16
CA CYS A 869 -18.86 -48.76 39.42
C CYS A 869 -20.37 -48.64 39.67
N LEU A 870 -20.72 -48.32 40.92
CA LEU A 870 -22.11 -48.25 41.45
C LEU A 870 -22.42 -46.85 42.09
N GLY A 871 -21.49 -45.90 41.90
CA GLY A 871 -21.63 -44.58 42.51
C GLY A 871 -22.88 -43.85 42.10
N HIS A 872 -23.36 -42.92 42.93
CA HIS A 872 -24.55 -42.06 42.65
C HIS A 872 -25.79 -42.88 42.28
N ASN A 873 -26.14 -43.85 43.16
CA ASN A 873 -27.38 -44.63 43.13
C ASN A 873 -28.14 -44.42 44.46
N ALA A 874 -29.22 -45.22 44.70
CA ALA A 874 -30.00 -45.19 45.93
C ALA A 874 -29.77 -46.49 46.74
N LEU A 875 -28.57 -47.10 46.62
CA LEU A 875 -28.31 -48.36 47.33
C LEU A 875 -28.29 -48.16 48.84
N THR A 876 -29.05 -48.97 49.56
CA THR A 876 -29.14 -48.96 51.06
C THR A 876 -28.24 -50.02 51.69
N THR A 877 -27.99 -51.12 51.00
CA THR A 877 -27.18 -52.21 51.47
C THR A 877 -26.28 -52.81 50.40
N LEU A 878 -25.06 -53.19 50.76
CA LEU A 878 -24.19 -53.99 49.89
C LEU A 878 -24.15 -55.42 50.40
N SER A 879 -24.44 -56.43 49.58
CA SER A 879 -24.47 -57.82 49.95
C SER A 879 -23.08 -58.33 50.30
N GLU A 880 -22.98 -59.19 51.34
CA GLU A 880 -21.76 -59.91 51.73
C GLU A 880 -21.15 -60.74 50.59
N ALA A 881 -21.98 -61.13 49.62
CA ALA A 881 -21.52 -61.80 48.44
C ALA A 881 -20.47 -61.07 47.59
N VAL A 882 -20.26 -59.76 47.84
CA VAL A 882 -19.20 -58.95 47.19
C VAL A 882 -17.83 -59.62 47.41
N GLY A 883 -17.60 -60.31 48.51
CA GLY A 883 -16.37 -61.05 48.78
C GLY A 883 -16.07 -62.16 47.79
N GLN A 884 -16.96 -62.54 46.89
CA GLN A 884 -16.75 -63.49 45.83
C GLN A 884 -15.99 -62.91 44.65
N LEU A 885 -15.88 -61.59 44.55
CA LEU A 885 -15.23 -60.88 43.47
C LEU A 885 -13.70 -60.77 43.73
N VAL A 886 -13.03 -61.83 43.74
CA VAL A 886 -11.58 -61.97 44.09
C VAL A 886 -10.67 -61.17 43.13
N HIS A 887 -11.10 -60.89 41.94
CA HIS A 887 -10.37 -60.13 40.93
C HIS A 887 -10.68 -58.65 40.96
N LEU A 888 -11.52 -58.13 41.86
CA LEU A 888 -11.91 -56.73 41.92
C LEU A 888 -10.73 -55.82 42.29
N THR A 889 -10.44 -54.86 41.43
CA THR A 889 -9.41 -53.84 41.60
C THR A 889 -9.97 -52.46 41.82
N GLN A 890 -11.21 -52.22 41.32
CA GLN A 890 -11.91 -50.95 41.44
C GLN A 890 -13.35 -51.19 41.90
N LEU A 891 -13.75 -50.53 42.98
CA LEU A 891 -15.14 -50.51 43.49
C LEU A 891 -15.53 -49.06 43.78
N GLU A 892 -16.52 -48.56 43.09
CA GLU A 892 -17.04 -47.20 43.31
C GLU A 892 -18.47 -47.29 43.92
N LEU A 893 -18.66 -46.73 45.09
CA LEU A 893 -19.90 -46.74 45.83
C LEU A 893 -20.33 -45.35 46.29
N LYS A 894 -19.49 -44.33 46.06
CA LYS A 894 -19.75 -42.98 46.51
C LYS A 894 -21.08 -42.43 45.98
N GLY A 895 -21.81 -41.71 46.82
CA GLY A 895 -23.10 -41.11 46.44
C GLY A 895 -24.26 -42.10 46.54
N ASN A 896 -24.18 -43.07 47.46
CA ASN A 896 -25.27 -44.00 47.80
C ASN A 896 -25.82 -43.74 49.19
N CYS A 897 -26.81 -44.50 49.61
CA CYS A 897 -27.44 -44.42 50.94
C CYS A 897 -27.03 -45.63 51.83
N LEU A 898 -25.77 -46.03 51.77
CA LEU A 898 -25.25 -47.18 52.49
C LEU A 898 -25.00 -46.83 53.98
N ASP A 899 -25.45 -47.66 54.89
CA ASP A 899 -25.17 -47.47 56.31
C ASP A 899 -23.80 -48.08 56.71
N ARG A 900 -23.41 -49.19 56.13
CA ARG A 900 -22.15 -49.85 56.41
C ARG A 900 -21.64 -50.68 55.22
N LEU A 901 -20.36 -50.94 55.22
CA LEU A 901 -19.70 -51.85 54.24
C LEU A 901 -19.62 -53.28 54.82
N PRO A 902 -19.82 -54.34 54.00
CA PRO A 902 -19.68 -55.74 54.45
C PRO A 902 -18.20 -56.04 54.68
N VAL A 903 -17.97 -56.79 55.80
CA VAL A 903 -16.64 -57.27 56.23
C VAL A 903 -16.00 -58.14 55.12
N GLN A 904 -16.81 -58.88 54.34
CA GLN A 904 -16.39 -59.79 53.28
C GLN A 904 -15.65 -59.00 52.12
N LEU A 905 -15.67 -57.69 52.12
CA LEU A 905 -14.88 -56.88 51.20
C LEU A 905 -13.37 -57.15 51.34
N GLY A 906 -12.90 -57.56 52.52
CA GLY A 906 -11.52 -58.01 52.78
C GLY A 906 -11.09 -59.25 51.94
N ASN A 907 -12.05 -60.05 51.45
CA ASN A 907 -11.73 -61.14 50.54
C ASN A 907 -11.31 -60.69 49.14
N CYS A 908 -11.59 -59.40 48.75
CA CYS A 908 -11.18 -58.85 47.51
C CYS A 908 -9.72 -58.35 47.56
N ARG A 909 -8.81 -59.30 47.57
CA ARG A 909 -7.34 -59.08 47.82
C ARG A 909 -6.67 -58.12 46.85
N LEU A 910 -7.22 -57.86 45.67
CA LEU A 910 -6.71 -56.94 44.65
C LEU A 910 -7.25 -55.51 44.78
N LEU A 911 -8.25 -55.31 45.61
CA LEU A 911 -8.87 -54.01 45.88
C LEU A 911 -7.96 -53.19 46.79
N ARG A 912 -7.43 -52.11 46.33
CA ARG A 912 -6.61 -51.15 47.08
C ARG A 912 -7.37 -49.90 47.42
N LYS A 913 -6.82 -49.02 48.29
CA LYS A 913 -7.40 -47.77 48.71
C LYS A 913 -7.74 -46.87 47.53
N ASN A 914 -6.83 -46.80 46.54
CA ASN A 914 -7.06 -45.99 45.34
C ASN A 914 -8.14 -46.58 44.42
N GLY A 915 -8.46 -47.84 44.51
CA GLY A 915 -9.54 -48.53 43.81
C GLY A 915 -10.87 -48.54 44.51
N LEU A 916 -10.94 -48.24 45.82
CA LEU A 916 -12.16 -48.20 46.63
C LEU A 916 -12.59 -46.73 46.78
N VAL A 917 -13.59 -46.33 46.02
CA VAL A 917 -14.18 -44.97 46.06
C VAL A 917 -15.48 -45.00 46.88
N VAL A 918 -15.39 -44.57 48.12
CA VAL A 918 -16.51 -44.49 49.07
C VAL A 918 -16.41 -43.19 49.88
N GLU A 919 -17.44 -42.86 50.62
CA GLU A 919 -17.38 -41.79 51.66
C GLU A 919 -16.51 -42.23 52.84
N ASP A 920 -15.79 -41.27 53.43
CA ASP A 920 -14.87 -41.54 54.55
C ASP A 920 -15.55 -42.22 55.72
N HIS A 921 -16.76 -41.81 56.06
CA HIS A 921 -17.53 -42.37 57.16
C HIS A 921 -17.89 -43.85 56.95
N LEU A 922 -18.13 -44.29 55.68
CA LEU A 922 -18.36 -45.67 55.31
C LEU A 922 -17.08 -46.50 55.37
N PHE A 923 -15.98 -45.94 54.98
CA PHE A 923 -14.68 -46.62 55.11
C PHE A 923 -14.35 -46.91 56.57
N ASP A 924 -14.78 -45.98 57.46
CA ASP A 924 -14.58 -46.14 58.89
C ASP A 924 -15.41 -47.25 59.56
N THR A 925 -16.47 -47.72 58.91
CA THR A 925 -17.26 -48.87 59.35
C THR A 925 -16.56 -50.21 59.19
N LEU A 926 -15.46 -50.28 58.41
CA LEU A 926 -14.72 -51.50 58.18
C LEU A 926 -13.87 -51.86 59.40
N PRO A 927 -13.72 -53.16 59.73
CA PRO A 927 -12.76 -53.66 60.71
C PRO A 927 -11.34 -53.23 60.39
N ALA A 928 -10.46 -53.15 61.40
CA ALA A 928 -9.08 -52.73 61.25
C ALA A 928 -8.28 -53.66 60.30
N GLU A 929 -8.54 -54.96 60.38
CA GLU A 929 -7.90 -55.97 59.50
C GLU A 929 -8.23 -55.76 58.01
N VAL A 930 -9.48 -55.37 57.70
CA VAL A 930 -9.90 -55.08 56.31
C VAL A 930 -9.35 -53.73 55.82
N LYS A 931 -9.32 -52.72 56.70
CA LYS A 931 -8.71 -51.43 56.41
C LYS A 931 -7.24 -51.57 56.11
N GLU A 932 -6.54 -52.41 56.84
CA GLU A 932 -5.12 -52.73 56.64
C GLU A 932 -4.87 -53.43 55.30
N SER A 933 -5.71 -54.42 54.97
CA SER A 933 -5.67 -55.09 53.67
C SER A 933 -5.85 -54.22 52.49
N VAL A 934 -6.75 -53.21 52.56
CA VAL A 934 -7.04 -52.25 51.53
C VAL A 934 -5.97 -51.16 51.46
N ASN A 935 -5.35 -50.80 52.59
CA ASN A 935 -4.31 -49.74 52.67
C ASN A 935 -2.89 -50.25 52.30
N GLN A 936 -2.65 -51.53 52.11
CA GLN A 936 -1.35 -52.02 51.74
C GLN A 936 -0.94 -51.54 50.35
N ASP A 937 -0.03 -50.57 50.34
CA ASP A 937 0.65 -50.16 49.11
C ASP A 937 1.61 -51.25 48.65
N THR A 938 1.55 -51.59 47.38
CA THR A 938 2.52 -52.50 46.73
C THR A 938 3.90 -51.85 46.57
N ASN A 939 4.51 -51.40 47.65
CA ASN A 939 5.92 -51.08 47.70
C ASN A 939 6.71 -52.21 48.41
N THR A 940 6.53 -53.43 47.99
CA THR A 940 7.49 -54.50 48.24
C THR A 940 7.98 -55.08 46.93
N SER A 941 9.10 -54.46 46.52
CA SER A 941 10.19 -55.03 45.71
C SER A 941 10.00 -56.50 45.37
N PHE A 942 9.77 -56.80 44.10
CA PHE A 942 10.31 -58.03 43.49
C PHE A 942 11.82 -57.83 43.39
N THR A 943 12.52 -58.07 44.53
CA THR A 943 13.93 -58.47 44.52
C THR A 943 13.97 -59.91 45.00
N SER A 944 14.50 -60.68 44.10
CA SER A 944 15.08 -61.99 44.26
C SER A 944 14.26 -63.22 43.80
N GLY A 945 14.81 -63.83 42.78
CA GLY A 945 14.82 -65.27 42.63
C GLY A 945 14.52 -65.77 41.20
N LEU A 946 15.64 -65.87 40.38
CA LEU A 946 15.82 -66.80 39.23
C LEU A 946 14.96 -66.48 37.97
#